data_21a2636b80b65b6bdb63018596228a19
#
_entry.id   21a2636b80b65b6bdb63018596228a19
#
_cell.length_a   1.000
_cell.length_b   1.000
_cell.length_c   1.000
_cell.angle_alpha   90.00
_cell.angle_beta   90.00
_cell.angle_gamma   90.00
#
_symmetry.space_group_name_H-M   'P 1'
#
loop_
_entity.id
_entity.type
_entity.pdbx_description
1 polymer ?
#
loop_
_entity_poly.entity_id
_entity_poly.type
_entity_poly.pdbx_seq_one_letter_code
_entity_poly.pdbx_strand_id
1 'polypeptide(L)'
;MQFAPSICQQCSVGCNTSPGERYGELRRIENRYNGTVNHYFLCDRGRFGYGYVNAKDRPKKPQQLRGNDWIELNAEQAMQGAADILRQAQKTIGIGSPRASLESNFALRDLVGADNFYTGINAAEQGRLELMLNVLRNSGVHTPALREIEEYDAVLILGEDLTQTGARIALSVRQAVKGKARAMAAAQRVADWQIAAIQNIGQHSKHPLFMTNVDNTRLDDIAAYNYRAPVDDQARFGFAIAHALDNSAPAVTDLAAGLDKKIDVIVQALTDARKPLIITGSNAGSDAIIAAAANVAKALKARGSDVGITFVASAANSIGLSMIGGGTLDAALELLANGGADSAIVMENDLYRHAPEAKVDAALAKVQNLLVVDHQRTRIMDKASLILPAASFAESDGTLVNQEGRAQRFFQVYDPAYYDTTVAMLESWRWMHSLHSTLNSRHVDWTQLDHVIEACVEALPQLKGMVEAAPNASFRIRGQKLARSPHRSSGRTAMRANISVHEPRQPQDKDTMFAFSMEGNNNPLAERNQVPFAWAPGWNSPQAWNKFQSEVGGSLRHGDPGVRMIEAGEGTLDYFSDIPAAFIASTTEWRVAPYYHLFGSEEMSQRASVIQQRMPQPYVMVNPADAAQLGVNAGSQVEFTCGGQTLSLPVRLSDSLSQGQVGLPLGLPGIPPVLVGATVETLREAVR
;
A
#
# COMPACT_ATOMS: atom_id res chain seq x y z
N MET A 1 9.63 25.75 -7.27
CA MET A 1 9.15 24.45 -6.77
C MET A 1 9.73 23.36 -7.65
N GLN A 2 10.31 22.35 -7.07
CA GLN A 2 10.93 21.21 -7.76
C GLN A 2 10.02 20.00 -7.64
N PHE A 3 9.92 19.22 -8.72
CA PHE A 3 9.13 18.00 -8.78
C PHE A 3 9.98 16.82 -9.21
N ALA A 4 9.66 15.64 -8.72
CA ALA A 4 10.23 14.40 -9.21
C ALA A 4 9.12 13.40 -9.56
N PRO A 5 9.36 12.46 -10.49
CA PRO A 5 8.51 11.30 -10.66
C PRO A 5 8.52 10.45 -9.38
N SER A 6 7.36 10.00 -8.94
CA SER A 6 7.25 9.21 -7.72
C SER A 6 6.03 8.29 -7.74
N ILE A 7 5.95 7.43 -6.74
CA ILE A 7 4.87 6.50 -6.50
C ILE A 7 4.24 6.80 -5.13
N CYS A 8 2.93 6.72 -5.05
CA CYS A 8 2.20 6.91 -3.81
C CYS A 8 2.53 5.80 -2.80
N GLN A 9 2.91 6.19 -1.59
CA GLN A 9 3.34 5.28 -0.51
C GLN A 9 2.18 4.83 0.41
N GLN A 10 0.91 5.15 0.08
CA GLN A 10 -0.16 5.07 1.07
C GLN A 10 -1.17 3.94 0.85
N CYS A 11 -0.96 3.11 -0.15
CA CYS A 11 -1.67 1.84 -0.38
C CYS A 11 -1.00 1.04 -1.50
N SER A 12 -1.41 -0.22 -1.66
CA SER A 12 -0.83 -1.15 -2.63
C SER A 12 -1.12 -0.85 -4.11
N VAL A 13 -1.90 0.19 -4.43
CA VAL A 13 -2.34 0.45 -5.82
C VAL A 13 -1.22 0.99 -6.74
N GLY A 14 -0.19 1.64 -6.17
CA GLY A 14 0.96 2.10 -6.96
C GLY A 14 0.66 3.30 -7.87
N CYS A 15 -0.19 4.24 -7.45
CA CYS A 15 -0.48 5.44 -8.25
C CYS A 15 0.77 6.28 -8.49
N ASN A 16 1.01 6.69 -9.73
CA ASN A 16 2.09 7.60 -10.07
C ASN A 16 1.77 9.03 -9.59
N THR A 17 2.75 9.68 -9.00
CA THR A 17 2.65 11.01 -8.40
C THR A 17 3.80 11.91 -8.82
N SER A 18 3.62 13.20 -8.67
CA SER A 18 4.65 14.23 -8.79
C SER A 18 4.67 15.05 -7.50
N PRO A 19 5.41 14.62 -6.49
CA PRO A 19 5.63 15.41 -5.28
C PRO A 19 6.48 16.63 -5.61
N GLY A 20 6.11 17.77 -5.03
CA GLY A 20 6.76 19.05 -5.26
C GLY A 20 7.25 19.68 -3.96
N GLU A 21 8.52 20.01 -3.94
CA GLU A 21 9.23 20.63 -2.83
C GLU A 21 9.48 22.12 -3.07
N ARG A 22 9.55 22.89 -1.99
CA ARG A 22 10.03 24.27 -1.99
C ARG A 22 10.64 24.64 -0.63
N TYR A 23 11.89 25.06 -0.64
CA TYR A 23 12.66 25.47 0.55
C TYR A 23 12.78 24.38 1.62
N GLY A 24 13.02 23.13 1.22
CA GLY A 24 13.21 22.01 2.13
C GLY A 24 11.93 21.43 2.71
N GLU A 25 10.76 21.78 2.16
CA GLU A 25 9.48 21.22 2.58
C GLU A 25 8.68 20.71 1.40
N LEU A 26 8.10 19.54 1.53
CA LEU A 26 7.15 19.01 0.58
C LEU A 26 5.85 19.83 0.65
N ARG A 27 5.50 20.50 -0.44
CA ARG A 27 4.39 21.48 -0.46
C ARG A 27 3.13 20.95 -1.10
N ARG A 28 3.26 19.99 -2.03
CA ARG A 28 2.12 19.34 -2.69
C ARG A 28 2.50 18.01 -3.28
N ILE A 29 1.49 17.20 -3.54
CA ILE A 29 1.57 16.05 -4.45
C ILE A 29 0.57 16.24 -5.56
N GLU A 30 1.04 16.21 -6.81
CA GLU A 30 0.20 16.19 -8.00
C GLU A 30 0.10 14.77 -8.54
N ASN A 31 -0.97 14.47 -9.26
CA ASN A 31 -1.02 13.24 -10.03
C ASN A 31 0.00 13.29 -11.16
N ARG A 32 0.67 12.18 -11.42
CA ARG A 32 1.46 11.95 -12.62
C ARG A 32 0.71 11.00 -13.52
N TYR A 33 0.61 11.34 -14.80
CA TYR A 33 -0.07 10.49 -15.76
C TYR A 33 0.62 9.14 -15.88
N ASN A 34 -0.17 8.07 -15.77
CA ASN A 34 0.24 6.72 -16.14
C ASN A 34 -0.97 6.02 -16.80
N GLY A 35 -0.88 5.78 -18.11
CA GLY A 35 -1.97 5.22 -18.90
C GLY A 35 -2.37 3.78 -18.50
N THR A 36 -1.49 3.07 -17.83
CA THR A 36 -1.71 1.69 -17.37
C THR A 36 -2.27 1.64 -15.94
N VAL A 37 -1.82 2.54 -15.06
CA VAL A 37 -2.16 2.51 -13.63
C VAL A 37 -3.25 3.54 -13.32
N ASN A 38 -2.90 4.72 -12.86
CA ASN A 38 -3.86 5.68 -12.33
C ASN A 38 -4.39 6.70 -13.34
N HIS A 39 -3.97 6.62 -14.60
CA HIS A 39 -4.31 7.62 -15.60
C HIS A 39 -3.92 9.02 -15.08
N TYR A 40 -4.83 9.98 -14.96
CA TYR A 40 -4.59 11.30 -14.36
C TYR A 40 -5.34 11.50 -13.04
N PHE A 41 -5.71 10.41 -12.35
CA PHE A 41 -6.42 10.48 -11.07
C PHE A 41 -5.51 10.14 -9.88
N LEU A 42 -5.78 10.78 -8.78
CA LEU A 42 -5.18 10.51 -7.47
C LEU A 42 -6.26 10.69 -6.40
N CYS A 43 -6.32 9.82 -5.42
CA CYS A 43 -7.25 9.95 -4.31
C CYS A 43 -6.78 11.02 -3.31
N ASP A 44 -7.68 11.50 -2.46
CA ASP A 44 -7.37 12.55 -1.50
C ASP A 44 -6.30 12.14 -0.48
N ARG A 45 -6.28 10.89 -0.04
CA ARG A 45 -5.20 10.37 0.82
C ARG A 45 -3.85 10.51 0.13
N GLY A 46 -3.72 10.05 -1.11
CA GLY A 46 -2.47 10.16 -1.88
C GLY A 46 -2.07 11.60 -2.16
N ARG A 47 -3.04 12.51 -2.32
CA ARG A 47 -2.80 13.93 -2.59
C ARG A 47 -2.39 14.72 -1.34
N PHE A 48 -3.00 14.44 -0.20
CA PHE A 48 -2.89 15.28 0.99
C PHE A 48 -2.22 14.61 2.18
N GLY A 49 -1.97 13.30 2.10
CA GLY A 49 -1.42 12.50 3.20
C GLY A 49 0.10 12.61 3.40
N TYR A 50 0.78 13.54 2.77
CA TYR A 50 2.24 13.67 2.80
C TYR A 50 2.79 14.44 4.03
N GLY A 51 1.94 14.95 4.89
CA GLY A 51 2.36 15.81 6.03
C GLY A 51 3.40 15.18 6.95
N TYR A 52 3.47 13.86 7.01
CA TYR A 52 4.49 13.15 7.78
C TYR A 52 5.93 13.41 7.31
N VAL A 53 6.13 13.75 6.03
CA VAL A 53 7.45 14.13 5.50
C VAL A 53 7.97 15.40 6.15
N ASN A 54 7.06 16.34 6.45
CA ASN A 54 7.39 17.62 7.07
C ASN A 54 7.23 17.61 8.61
N ALA A 55 6.98 16.45 9.22
CA ALA A 55 6.77 16.35 10.66
C ALA A 55 8.02 16.81 11.43
N LYS A 56 7.82 17.65 12.45
CA LYS A 56 8.92 18.29 13.19
C LYS A 56 9.64 17.35 14.13
N ASP A 57 8.96 16.29 14.55
CA ASP A 57 9.44 15.26 15.48
C ASP A 57 10.24 14.14 14.79
N ARG A 58 10.42 14.21 13.48
CA ARG A 58 11.23 13.24 12.73
C ARG A 58 12.68 13.22 13.22
N PRO A 59 13.30 12.05 13.37
CA PRO A 59 14.74 11.96 13.57
C PRO A 59 15.47 12.59 12.37
N LYS A 60 16.42 13.49 12.64
CA LYS A 60 17.23 14.15 11.60
C LYS A 60 18.72 13.89 11.76
N LYS A 61 19.12 13.43 12.92
CA LYS A 61 20.50 13.05 13.24
C LYS A 61 20.51 11.70 13.94
N PRO A 62 21.54 10.90 13.74
CA PRO A 62 21.72 9.70 14.53
C PRO A 62 21.81 10.03 16.01
N GLN A 63 21.23 9.16 16.84
CA GLN A 63 21.21 9.31 18.29
C GLN A 63 21.56 7.99 18.95
N GLN A 64 22.46 8.03 19.94
CA GLN A 64 22.83 6.86 20.75
C GLN A 64 22.48 7.09 22.22
N LEU A 65 21.87 6.12 22.84
CA LEU A 65 21.64 6.14 24.28
C LEU A 65 22.93 5.78 25.04
N ARG A 66 23.39 6.68 25.89
CA ARG A 66 24.54 6.45 26.78
C ARG A 66 24.14 6.72 28.23
N GLY A 67 24.02 5.65 29.01
CA GLY A 67 23.36 5.74 30.30
C GLY A 67 21.90 6.09 30.13
N ASN A 68 21.48 7.26 30.61
CA ASN A 68 20.09 7.76 30.47
C ASN A 68 19.97 8.91 29.44
N ASP A 69 21.07 9.29 28.79
CA ASP A 69 21.11 10.47 27.91
C ASP A 69 21.21 10.07 26.45
N TRP A 70 20.41 10.73 25.60
CA TRP A 70 20.53 10.62 24.16
C TRP A 70 21.61 11.58 23.64
N ILE A 71 22.62 11.04 22.97
CA ILE A 71 23.72 11.79 22.40
C ILE A 71 23.58 11.81 20.87
N GLU A 72 23.53 13.00 20.29
CA GLU A 72 23.58 13.18 18.83
C GLU A 72 24.96 12.81 18.29
N LEU A 73 24.98 12.08 17.18
CA LEU A 73 26.18 11.62 16.48
C LEU A 73 26.18 12.13 15.04
N ASN A 74 27.37 12.24 14.43
CA ASN A 74 27.47 12.29 12.99
C ASN A 74 27.36 10.87 12.36
N ALA A 75 27.29 10.79 11.04
CA ALA A 75 27.07 9.51 10.36
C ALA A 75 28.22 8.49 10.61
N GLU A 76 29.47 8.96 10.62
CA GLU A 76 30.65 8.11 10.86
C GLU A 76 30.65 7.54 12.29
N GLN A 77 30.41 8.41 13.29
CA GLN A 77 30.28 8.00 14.68
C GLN A 77 29.13 7.01 14.89
N ALA A 78 28.00 7.22 14.19
CA ALA A 78 26.87 6.33 14.26
C ALA A 78 27.19 4.95 13.67
N MET A 79 27.88 4.90 12.53
CA MET A 79 28.31 3.62 11.93
C MET A 79 29.30 2.88 12.83
N GLN A 80 30.27 3.58 13.41
CA GLN A 80 31.19 2.95 14.34
C GLN A 80 30.45 2.43 15.58
N GLY A 81 29.58 3.25 16.18
CA GLY A 81 28.78 2.85 17.37
C GLY A 81 27.86 1.65 17.08
N ALA A 82 27.20 1.64 15.91
CA ALA A 82 26.38 0.51 15.47
C ALA A 82 27.23 -0.75 15.26
N ALA A 83 28.39 -0.62 14.59
CA ALA A 83 29.30 -1.75 14.35
C ALA A 83 29.83 -2.32 15.68
N ASP A 84 30.17 -1.46 16.64
CA ASP A 84 30.65 -1.90 17.97
C ASP A 84 29.58 -2.67 18.74
N ILE A 85 28.31 -2.20 18.66
CA ILE A 85 27.15 -2.90 19.23
C ILE A 85 27.02 -4.29 18.57
N LEU A 86 27.00 -4.37 17.25
CA LEU A 86 26.76 -5.62 16.55
C LEU A 86 27.93 -6.62 16.66
N ARG A 87 29.18 -6.15 16.80
CA ARG A 87 30.33 -7.05 17.07
C ARG A 87 30.26 -7.71 18.44
N GLN A 88 29.61 -7.09 19.41
CA GLN A 88 29.42 -7.64 20.74
C GLN A 88 28.22 -8.56 20.84
N ALA A 89 27.28 -8.46 19.89
CA ALA A 89 26.10 -9.30 19.86
C ALA A 89 26.44 -10.77 19.55
N GLN A 90 25.78 -11.69 20.24
CA GLN A 90 25.88 -13.11 19.94
C GLN A 90 25.10 -13.46 18.68
N LYS A 91 23.91 -12.87 18.54
CA LYS A 91 23.05 -13.01 17.36
C LYS A 91 22.21 -11.76 17.15
N THR A 92 22.31 -11.22 15.93
CA THR A 92 21.50 -10.09 15.46
C THR A 92 20.45 -10.56 14.48
N ILE A 93 19.22 -10.07 14.63
CA ILE A 93 18.16 -10.25 13.64
C ILE A 93 17.77 -8.91 13.02
N GLY A 94 17.25 -8.96 11.78
CA GLY A 94 16.71 -7.82 11.07
C GLY A 94 15.20 -7.94 10.89
N ILE A 95 14.46 -6.91 11.26
CA ILE A 95 13.01 -6.82 11.07
C ILE A 95 12.74 -5.73 10.05
N GLY A 96 12.28 -6.15 8.87
CA GLY A 96 11.97 -5.29 7.72
C GLY A 96 10.57 -4.67 7.81
N SER A 97 10.10 -4.16 6.66
CA SER A 97 8.86 -3.39 6.62
C SER A 97 8.12 -3.49 5.29
N PRO A 98 6.78 -3.61 5.31
CA PRO A 98 5.96 -3.56 4.11
C PRO A 98 5.81 -2.14 3.51
N ARG A 99 6.34 -1.11 4.15
CA ARG A 99 6.38 0.27 3.63
C ARG A 99 7.76 0.69 3.10
N ALA A 100 8.82 -0.02 3.47
CA ALA A 100 10.16 0.23 2.95
C ALA A 100 10.34 -0.28 1.51
N SER A 101 11.28 0.31 0.78
CA SER A 101 11.60 -0.12 -0.59
C SER A 101 12.14 -1.56 -0.64
N LEU A 102 12.15 -2.14 -1.84
CA LEU A 102 12.77 -3.46 -2.05
C LEU A 102 14.25 -3.42 -1.70
N GLU A 103 14.94 -2.37 -2.11
CA GLU A 103 16.37 -2.18 -1.88
C GLU A 103 16.69 -2.09 -0.40
N SER A 104 15.87 -1.38 0.38
CA SER A 104 16.06 -1.25 1.82
C SER A 104 15.85 -2.58 2.55
N ASN A 105 14.77 -3.31 2.22
CA ASN A 105 14.52 -4.62 2.80
C ASN A 105 15.63 -5.63 2.41
N PHE A 106 16.09 -5.59 1.15
CA PHE A 106 17.18 -6.43 0.69
C PHE A 106 18.49 -6.13 1.41
N ALA A 107 18.85 -4.86 1.57
CA ALA A 107 20.08 -4.47 2.26
C ALA A 107 20.08 -4.89 3.74
N LEU A 108 18.92 -4.84 4.42
CA LEU A 108 18.80 -5.39 5.78
C LEU A 108 18.98 -6.91 5.78
N ARG A 109 18.34 -7.61 4.82
CA ARG A 109 18.46 -9.06 4.66
C ARG A 109 19.91 -9.48 4.36
N ASP A 110 20.64 -8.72 3.54
CA ASP A 110 22.05 -8.95 3.24
C ASP A 110 22.93 -8.76 4.48
N LEU A 111 22.68 -7.72 5.27
CA LEU A 111 23.42 -7.42 6.49
C LEU A 111 23.32 -8.52 7.55
N VAL A 112 22.10 -9.01 7.83
CA VAL A 112 21.87 -9.99 8.92
C VAL A 112 21.91 -11.44 8.44
N GLY A 113 21.91 -11.66 7.14
CA GLY A 113 21.76 -12.98 6.51
C GLY A 113 20.29 -13.38 6.38
N ALA A 114 20.00 -14.19 5.36
CA ALA A 114 18.63 -14.61 5.00
C ALA A 114 17.86 -15.27 6.15
N ASP A 115 18.52 -16.12 6.92
CA ASP A 115 17.93 -16.88 8.03
C ASP A 115 17.62 -16.00 9.27
N ASN A 116 18.18 -14.80 9.32
CA ASN A 116 17.97 -13.84 10.41
C ASN A 116 17.11 -12.65 9.98
N PHE A 117 16.57 -12.68 8.77
CA PHE A 117 15.70 -11.64 8.24
C PHE A 117 14.22 -12.01 8.47
N TYR A 118 13.47 -11.07 9.02
CA TYR A 118 12.03 -11.16 9.28
C TYR A 118 11.32 -10.02 8.59
N THR A 119 10.16 -10.30 7.99
CA THR A 119 9.39 -9.33 7.18
C THR A 119 8.80 -8.17 7.98
N GLY A 120 8.67 -8.36 9.30
CA GLY A 120 8.08 -7.34 10.17
C GLY A 120 6.55 -7.29 10.14
N ILE A 121 5.90 -8.27 9.53
CA ILE A 121 4.44 -8.47 9.56
C ILE A 121 4.11 -9.79 10.27
N ASN A 122 2.92 -9.86 10.88
CA ASN A 122 2.52 -11.06 11.62
C ASN A 122 2.25 -12.25 10.70
N ALA A 123 2.24 -13.45 11.28
CA ALA A 123 2.10 -14.71 10.54
C ALA A 123 0.79 -14.79 9.74
N ALA A 124 -0.32 -14.31 10.29
CA ALA A 124 -1.62 -14.35 9.62
C ALA A 124 -1.65 -13.42 8.39
N GLU A 125 -1.09 -12.22 8.48
CA GLU A 125 -1.01 -11.32 7.33
C GLU A 125 -0.01 -11.83 6.29
N GLN A 126 1.14 -12.35 6.71
CA GLN A 126 2.11 -12.96 5.80
C GLN A 126 1.51 -14.12 5.04
N GLY A 127 0.75 -15.01 5.70
CA GLY A 127 0.04 -16.11 5.05
C GLY A 127 -0.94 -15.63 3.99
N ARG A 128 -1.72 -14.57 4.27
CA ARG A 128 -2.61 -13.97 3.27
C ARG A 128 -1.85 -13.41 2.06
N LEU A 129 -0.73 -12.73 2.27
CA LEU A 129 0.08 -12.18 1.19
C LEU A 129 0.74 -13.29 0.36
N GLU A 130 1.21 -14.35 1.00
CA GLU A 130 1.75 -15.54 0.32
C GLU A 130 0.67 -16.26 -0.50
N LEU A 131 -0.54 -16.37 0.03
CA LEU A 131 -1.69 -16.92 -0.69
C LEU A 131 -2.03 -16.07 -1.92
N MET A 132 -2.09 -14.73 -1.77
CA MET A 132 -2.30 -13.81 -2.89
C MET A 132 -1.19 -13.97 -3.95
N LEU A 133 0.08 -14.04 -3.52
CA LEU A 133 1.22 -14.21 -4.40
C LEU A 133 1.16 -15.56 -5.14
N ASN A 134 0.74 -16.61 -4.45
CA ASN A 134 0.53 -17.94 -5.05
C ASN A 134 -0.58 -17.89 -6.12
N VAL A 135 -1.70 -17.21 -5.85
CA VAL A 135 -2.76 -17.04 -6.84
C VAL A 135 -2.30 -16.22 -8.03
N LEU A 136 -1.58 -15.12 -7.82
CA LEU A 136 -1.01 -14.28 -8.89
C LEU A 136 -0.11 -15.08 -9.83
N ARG A 137 0.71 -15.97 -9.30
CA ARG A 137 1.68 -16.78 -10.06
C ARG A 137 1.08 -18.01 -10.73
N ASN A 138 0.19 -18.70 -10.03
CA ASN A 138 -0.14 -20.09 -10.36
C ASN A 138 -1.61 -20.31 -10.74
N SER A 139 -2.50 -19.29 -10.65
CA SER A 139 -3.90 -19.46 -11.03
C SER A 139 -4.13 -19.53 -12.54
N GLY A 140 -3.19 -19.02 -13.33
CA GLY A 140 -3.35 -18.81 -14.75
C GLY A 140 -4.43 -17.76 -15.09
N VAL A 141 -4.96 -17.03 -14.11
CA VAL A 141 -5.97 -15.98 -14.31
C VAL A 141 -5.27 -14.64 -14.47
N HIS A 142 -5.69 -13.86 -15.46
CA HIS A 142 -5.12 -12.54 -15.69
C HIS A 142 -5.39 -11.60 -14.49
N THR A 143 -4.36 -10.88 -14.07
CA THR A 143 -4.50 -9.79 -13.10
C THR A 143 -4.47 -8.47 -13.84
N PRO A 144 -5.59 -7.73 -13.92
CA PRO A 144 -5.64 -6.50 -14.68
C PRO A 144 -4.79 -5.40 -14.02
N ALA A 145 -4.16 -4.58 -14.84
CA ALA A 145 -3.68 -3.29 -14.38
C ALA A 145 -4.87 -2.40 -13.98
N LEU A 146 -4.62 -1.41 -13.15
CA LEU A 146 -5.70 -0.57 -12.60
C LEU A 146 -6.59 0.05 -13.69
N ARG A 147 -6.03 0.43 -14.82
CA ARG A 147 -6.78 0.99 -15.94
C ARG A 147 -7.63 -0.05 -16.68
N GLU A 148 -7.14 -1.26 -16.80
CA GLU A 148 -7.85 -2.36 -17.46
C GLU A 148 -9.14 -2.75 -16.72
N ILE A 149 -9.21 -2.52 -15.40
CA ILE A 149 -10.43 -2.76 -14.59
C ILE A 149 -11.67 -2.08 -15.20
N GLU A 150 -11.50 -0.94 -15.86
CA GLU A 150 -12.60 -0.19 -16.46
C GLU A 150 -13.24 -0.90 -17.68
N GLU A 151 -12.60 -1.95 -18.21
CA GLU A 151 -13.06 -2.73 -19.37
C GLU A 151 -13.93 -3.93 -19.00
N TYR A 152 -14.01 -4.26 -17.71
CA TYR A 152 -14.78 -5.40 -17.21
C TYR A 152 -16.28 -5.11 -17.17
N ASP A 153 -17.10 -6.12 -17.47
CA ASP A 153 -18.54 -5.97 -17.66
C ASP A 153 -19.40 -6.74 -16.64
N ALA A 154 -18.78 -7.46 -15.70
CA ALA A 154 -19.38 -7.91 -14.45
C ALA A 154 -18.31 -7.91 -13.37
N VAL A 155 -18.65 -7.48 -12.14
CA VAL A 155 -17.68 -7.39 -11.05
C VAL A 155 -18.24 -8.06 -9.80
N LEU A 156 -17.43 -8.93 -9.17
CA LEU A 156 -17.68 -9.49 -7.85
C LEU A 156 -16.56 -9.07 -6.89
N ILE A 157 -16.93 -8.38 -5.80
CA ILE A 157 -16.02 -7.98 -4.72
C ILE A 157 -16.31 -8.85 -3.50
N LEU A 158 -15.29 -9.53 -2.98
CA LEU A 158 -15.39 -10.34 -1.76
C LEU A 158 -14.56 -9.70 -0.63
N GLY A 159 -15.23 -9.21 0.41
CA GLY A 159 -14.64 -8.80 1.68
C GLY A 159 -13.93 -7.46 1.73
N GLU A 160 -13.90 -6.69 0.63
CA GLU A 160 -13.14 -5.42 0.59
C GLU A 160 -14.04 -4.18 0.46
N ASP A 161 -13.88 -3.21 1.33
CA ASP A 161 -14.39 -1.86 1.08
C ASP A 161 -13.34 -1.04 0.29
N LEU A 162 -13.39 -1.20 -1.03
CA LEU A 162 -12.47 -0.51 -1.94
C LEU A 162 -12.48 1.01 -1.80
N THR A 163 -13.58 1.58 -1.30
CA THR A 163 -13.67 3.04 -1.13
C THR A 163 -12.75 3.57 -0.04
N GLN A 164 -12.35 2.69 0.89
CA GLN A 164 -11.50 2.99 2.03
C GLN A 164 -10.07 2.44 1.86
N THR A 165 -9.95 1.24 1.32
CA THR A 165 -8.66 0.52 1.22
C THR A 165 -7.95 0.77 -0.11
N GLY A 166 -8.70 0.84 -1.23
CA GLY A 166 -8.18 1.02 -2.59
C GLY A 166 -9.00 2.00 -3.43
N ALA A 167 -9.11 3.26 -3.02
CA ALA A 167 -10.03 4.24 -3.61
C ALA A 167 -9.91 4.41 -5.15
N ARG A 168 -8.70 4.19 -5.72
CA ARG A 168 -8.53 4.23 -7.18
C ARG A 168 -9.11 2.98 -7.85
N ILE A 169 -9.05 1.83 -7.21
CA ILE A 169 -9.74 0.61 -7.70
C ILE A 169 -11.25 0.85 -7.65
N ALA A 170 -11.78 1.42 -6.54
CA ALA A 170 -13.19 1.77 -6.45
C ALA A 170 -13.66 2.70 -7.59
N LEU A 171 -12.84 3.69 -7.97
CA LEU A 171 -13.16 4.55 -9.11
C LEU A 171 -13.15 3.77 -10.43
N SER A 172 -12.20 2.87 -10.66
CA SER A 172 -12.16 2.03 -11.87
C SER A 172 -13.37 1.09 -11.94
N VAL A 173 -13.79 0.51 -10.81
CA VAL A 173 -15.03 -0.28 -10.73
C VAL A 173 -16.26 0.57 -11.07
N ARG A 174 -16.35 1.81 -10.57
CA ARG A 174 -17.43 2.73 -10.99
C ARG A 174 -17.44 3.01 -12.48
N GLN A 175 -16.26 3.10 -13.12
CA GLN A 175 -16.18 3.26 -14.58
C GLN A 175 -16.58 1.97 -15.31
N ALA A 176 -16.16 0.81 -14.83
CA ALA A 176 -16.59 -0.51 -15.35
C ALA A 176 -18.12 -0.63 -15.36
N VAL A 177 -18.78 -0.32 -14.23
CA VAL A 177 -20.24 -0.34 -14.11
C VAL A 177 -20.92 0.59 -15.12
N LYS A 178 -20.35 1.76 -15.38
CA LYS A 178 -20.84 2.71 -16.41
C LYS A 178 -20.56 2.26 -17.85
N GLY A 179 -19.72 1.27 -18.04
CA GLY A 179 -19.36 0.72 -19.36
C GLY A 179 -20.57 0.28 -20.17
N LYS A 180 -21.65 -0.20 -19.53
CA LYS A 180 -22.90 -0.58 -20.22
C LYS A 180 -23.50 0.57 -21.01
N ALA A 181 -23.64 1.73 -20.41
CA ALA A 181 -24.16 2.94 -21.07
C ALA A 181 -23.26 3.39 -22.23
N ARG A 182 -21.95 3.32 -22.05
CA ARG A 182 -20.97 3.63 -23.09
C ARG A 182 -21.10 2.66 -24.27
N ALA A 183 -21.21 1.36 -24.01
CA ALA A 183 -21.39 0.35 -25.06
C ALA A 183 -22.69 0.58 -25.86
N MET A 184 -23.80 0.92 -25.18
CA MET A 184 -25.08 1.26 -25.83
C MET A 184 -24.96 2.52 -26.71
N ALA A 185 -24.25 3.54 -26.24
CA ALA A 185 -24.00 4.77 -26.99
C ALA A 185 -23.09 4.54 -28.20
N ALA A 186 -22.02 3.75 -28.05
CA ALA A 186 -21.12 3.37 -29.12
C ALA A 186 -21.84 2.60 -30.25
N ALA A 187 -22.79 1.72 -29.91
CA ALA A 187 -23.64 1.04 -30.89
C ALA A 187 -24.47 2.01 -31.73
N GLN A 188 -24.79 3.19 -31.20
CA GLN A 188 -25.47 4.28 -31.86
C GLN A 188 -24.49 5.32 -32.50
N ARG A 189 -23.18 5.01 -32.52
CA ARG A 189 -22.10 5.85 -33.02
C ARG A 189 -21.97 7.19 -32.30
N VAL A 190 -22.36 7.25 -31.02
CA VAL A 190 -22.16 8.41 -30.17
C VAL A 190 -20.74 8.35 -29.59
N ALA A 191 -19.98 9.42 -29.78
CA ALA A 191 -18.60 9.50 -29.35
C ALA A 191 -18.50 9.57 -27.79
N ASP A 192 -17.47 8.97 -27.21
CA ASP A 192 -17.31 8.80 -25.76
C ASP A 192 -17.22 10.12 -24.96
N TRP A 193 -16.82 11.22 -25.61
CA TRP A 193 -16.80 12.54 -25.00
C TRP A 193 -18.19 13.20 -24.84
N GLN A 194 -19.23 12.65 -25.52
CA GLN A 194 -20.61 13.16 -25.46
C GLN A 194 -21.36 12.61 -24.23
N ILE A 195 -20.90 12.96 -23.05
CA ILE A 195 -21.36 12.36 -21.77
C ILE A 195 -22.86 12.50 -21.57
N ALA A 196 -23.46 13.65 -21.92
CA ALA A 196 -24.90 13.86 -21.79
C ALA A 196 -25.71 12.91 -22.68
N ALA A 197 -25.27 12.67 -23.92
CA ALA A 197 -25.91 11.71 -24.83
C ALA A 197 -25.77 10.27 -24.30
N ILE A 198 -24.59 9.90 -23.79
CA ILE A 198 -24.34 8.59 -23.17
C ILE A 198 -25.29 8.37 -22.00
N GLN A 199 -25.45 9.38 -21.14
CA GLN A 199 -26.36 9.30 -19.98
C GLN A 199 -27.83 9.12 -20.43
N ASN A 200 -28.27 9.88 -21.45
CA ASN A 200 -29.63 9.76 -21.99
C ASN A 200 -29.89 8.39 -22.61
N ILE A 201 -28.93 7.81 -23.35
CA ILE A 201 -29.06 6.50 -23.97
C ILE A 201 -29.02 5.40 -22.92
N GLY A 202 -28.07 5.48 -22.00
CA GLY A 202 -27.86 4.47 -20.98
C GLY A 202 -28.88 4.49 -19.86
N GLN A 203 -29.39 5.69 -19.52
CA GLN A 203 -30.30 5.90 -18.36
C GLN A 203 -29.83 5.16 -17.11
N HIS A 204 -30.56 4.12 -16.72
CA HIS A 204 -30.24 3.27 -15.54
C HIS A 204 -29.46 2.01 -15.87
N SER A 205 -29.08 1.82 -17.15
CA SER A 205 -28.33 0.63 -17.58
C SER A 205 -26.94 0.62 -17.01
N LYS A 206 -26.60 -0.46 -16.29
CA LYS A 206 -25.32 -0.66 -15.62
C LYS A 206 -24.81 -2.09 -15.88
N HIS A 207 -23.51 -2.28 -15.94
CA HIS A 207 -22.93 -3.60 -15.75
C HIS A 207 -23.13 -4.03 -14.28
N PRO A 208 -23.39 -5.31 -14.00
CA PRO A 208 -23.65 -5.78 -12.65
C PRO A 208 -22.41 -5.68 -11.77
N LEU A 209 -22.62 -5.17 -10.55
CA LEU A 209 -21.68 -5.17 -9.45
C LEU A 209 -22.29 -5.95 -8.29
N PHE A 210 -21.63 -7.00 -7.87
CA PHE A 210 -21.97 -7.78 -6.68
C PHE A 210 -20.86 -7.62 -5.66
N MET A 211 -21.22 -7.57 -4.39
CA MET A 211 -20.22 -7.42 -3.34
C MET A 211 -20.66 -8.06 -2.04
N THR A 212 -19.67 -8.42 -1.23
CA THR A 212 -19.85 -8.81 0.17
C THR A 212 -19.08 -7.87 1.07
N ASN A 213 -19.64 -7.55 2.22
CA ASN A 213 -18.99 -6.70 3.20
C ASN A 213 -19.56 -6.91 4.60
N VAL A 214 -18.91 -6.37 5.62
CA VAL A 214 -19.42 -6.42 7.01
C VAL A 214 -20.51 -5.37 7.26
N ASP A 215 -20.53 -4.28 6.48
CA ASP A 215 -21.49 -3.18 6.61
C ASP A 215 -21.68 -2.47 5.25
N ASN A 216 -22.39 -1.36 5.25
CA ASN A 216 -22.60 -0.52 4.06
C ASN A 216 -21.30 0.10 3.57
N THR A 217 -21.19 0.24 2.26
CA THR A 217 -20.06 0.90 1.58
C THR A 217 -20.55 2.03 0.66
N ARG A 218 -19.64 2.86 0.18
CA ARG A 218 -19.99 3.90 -0.79
C ARG A 218 -20.21 3.37 -2.21
N LEU A 219 -20.07 2.05 -2.45
CA LEU A 219 -20.39 1.40 -3.72
C LEU A 219 -21.82 0.85 -3.73
N ASP A 220 -22.53 0.86 -2.61
CA ASP A 220 -23.91 0.36 -2.52
C ASP A 220 -24.87 1.10 -3.49
N ASP A 221 -24.57 2.37 -3.81
CA ASP A 221 -25.33 3.20 -4.76
C ASP A 221 -25.31 2.68 -6.20
N ILE A 222 -24.34 1.84 -6.53
CA ILE A 222 -24.19 1.25 -7.87
C ILE A 222 -24.25 -0.27 -7.87
N ALA A 223 -24.23 -0.91 -6.71
CA ALA A 223 -24.29 -2.37 -6.59
C ALA A 223 -25.65 -2.92 -6.96
N ALA A 224 -25.67 -4.05 -7.68
CA ALA A 224 -26.87 -4.84 -7.91
C ALA A 224 -27.27 -5.64 -6.66
N TYR A 225 -26.27 -6.05 -5.88
CA TYR A 225 -26.46 -6.75 -4.61
C TYR A 225 -25.23 -6.60 -3.71
N ASN A 226 -25.46 -6.36 -2.41
CA ASN A 226 -24.43 -6.40 -1.37
C ASN A 226 -24.87 -7.38 -0.28
N TYR A 227 -24.10 -8.47 -0.11
CA TYR A 227 -24.30 -9.44 0.97
C TYR A 227 -23.53 -8.96 2.21
N ARG A 228 -24.25 -8.43 3.19
CA ARG A 228 -23.69 -7.98 4.47
C ARG A 228 -23.74 -9.13 5.45
N ALA A 229 -22.56 -9.60 5.84
CA ALA A 229 -22.41 -10.79 6.69
C ALA A 229 -21.05 -10.79 7.40
N PRO A 230 -20.89 -11.60 8.45
CA PRO A 230 -19.59 -11.91 9.02
C PRO A 230 -18.61 -12.43 7.97
N VAL A 231 -17.31 -12.20 8.19
CA VAL A 231 -16.26 -12.50 7.22
C VAL A 231 -16.27 -13.98 6.79
N ASP A 232 -16.50 -14.90 7.75
CA ASP A 232 -16.58 -16.33 7.46
C ASP A 232 -17.76 -16.67 6.52
N ASP A 233 -18.93 -16.07 6.75
CA ASP A 233 -20.10 -16.27 5.89
C ASP A 233 -19.92 -15.64 4.50
N GLN A 234 -19.18 -14.54 4.38
CA GLN A 234 -18.79 -13.98 3.10
C GLN A 234 -17.89 -14.94 2.31
N ALA A 235 -16.94 -15.60 2.98
CA ALA A 235 -16.10 -16.62 2.37
C ALA A 235 -16.93 -17.81 1.89
N ARG A 236 -17.83 -18.32 2.75
CA ARG A 236 -18.78 -19.41 2.41
C ARG A 236 -19.63 -19.06 1.20
N PHE A 237 -20.12 -17.82 1.11
CA PHE A 237 -20.87 -17.34 -0.06
C PHE A 237 -20.02 -17.38 -1.34
N GLY A 238 -18.75 -16.97 -1.28
CA GLY A 238 -17.81 -17.08 -2.39
C GLY A 238 -17.55 -18.53 -2.82
N PHE A 239 -17.35 -19.44 -1.87
CA PHE A 239 -17.19 -20.88 -2.15
C PHE A 239 -18.45 -21.46 -2.79
N ALA A 240 -19.65 -21.07 -2.34
CA ALA A 240 -20.90 -21.53 -2.93
C ALA A 240 -21.07 -21.03 -4.38
N ILE A 241 -20.68 -19.78 -4.68
CA ILE A 241 -20.64 -19.27 -6.07
C ILE A 241 -19.69 -20.11 -6.92
N ALA A 242 -18.50 -20.44 -6.40
CA ALA A 242 -17.53 -21.26 -7.13
C ALA A 242 -18.08 -22.66 -7.42
N HIS A 243 -18.72 -23.32 -6.45
CA HIS A 243 -19.37 -24.63 -6.63
C HIS A 243 -20.52 -24.57 -7.63
N ALA A 244 -21.34 -23.54 -7.61
CA ALA A 244 -22.42 -23.35 -8.58
C ALA A 244 -21.92 -23.07 -10.00
N LEU A 245 -20.72 -22.49 -10.15
CA LEU A 245 -20.03 -22.33 -11.42
C LEU A 245 -19.41 -23.65 -11.89
N ASP A 246 -18.80 -24.42 -10.99
CA ASP A 246 -18.14 -25.70 -11.29
C ASP A 246 -18.35 -26.67 -10.13
N ASN A 247 -19.12 -27.75 -10.39
CA ASN A 247 -19.45 -28.77 -9.38
C ASN A 247 -18.22 -29.52 -8.83
N SER A 248 -17.06 -29.40 -9.47
CA SER A 248 -15.80 -29.96 -8.96
C SER A 248 -15.18 -29.10 -7.84
N ALA A 249 -15.61 -27.84 -7.71
CA ALA A 249 -15.23 -27.00 -6.58
C ALA A 249 -15.93 -27.48 -5.29
N PRO A 250 -15.32 -27.29 -4.10
CA PRO A 250 -15.89 -27.71 -2.83
C PRO A 250 -17.26 -27.14 -2.56
N ALA A 251 -18.21 -28.00 -2.14
CA ALA A 251 -19.57 -27.60 -1.83
C ALA A 251 -19.68 -27.01 -0.42
N VAL A 252 -20.53 -26.01 -0.26
CA VAL A 252 -20.87 -25.41 1.03
C VAL A 252 -22.16 -25.99 1.53
N THR A 253 -22.16 -26.55 2.75
CA THR A 253 -23.36 -26.98 3.45
C THR A 253 -23.96 -25.85 4.29
N ASP A 254 -25.24 -25.90 4.61
CA ASP A 254 -25.89 -25.00 5.57
C ASP A 254 -25.75 -23.50 5.23
N LEU A 255 -26.05 -23.15 3.98
CA LEU A 255 -26.17 -21.76 3.57
C LEU A 255 -27.43 -21.12 4.18
N ALA A 256 -27.33 -19.83 4.51
CA ALA A 256 -28.50 -19.10 4.99
C ALA A 256 -29.63 -19.09 3.95
N ALA A 257 -30.86 -19.20 4.43
CA ALA A 257 -32.04 -19.32 3.58
C ALA A 257 -32.16 -18.16 2.56
N GLY A 258 -32.41 -18.51 1.31
CA GLY A 258 -32.62 -17.55 0.22
C GLY A 258 -31.36 -17.06 -0.46
N LEU A 259 -30.15 -17.48 -0.02
CA LEU A 259 -28.90 -17.17 -0.70
C LEU A 259 -28.77 -17.91 -2.04
N ASP A 260 -29.35 -19.12 -2.19
CA ASP A 260 -29.31 -19.89 -3.42
C ASP A 260 -29.78 -19.07 -4.63
N LYS A 261 -30.92 -18.37 -4.49
CA LYS A 261 -31.43 -17.50 -5.56
C LYS A 261 -30.51 -16.32 -5.89
N LYS A 262 -29.77 -15.82 -4.90
CA LYS A 262 -28.80 -14.76 -5.13
C LYS A 262 -27.56 -15.27 -5.83
N ILE A 263 -27.11 -16.46 -5.46
CA ILE A 263 -26.01 -17.19 -6.10
C ILE A 263 -26.34 -17.44 -7.57
N ASP A 264 -27.54 -17.94 -7.88
CA ASP A 264 -27.97 -18.18 -9.27
C ASP A 264 -27.92 -16.92 -10.13
N VAL A 265 -28.38 -15.78 -9.61
CA VAL A 265 -28.31 -14.49 -10.31
C VAL A 265 -26.86 -14.05 -10.55
N ILE A 266 -25.99 -14.23 -9.56
CA ILE A 266 -24.56 -13.85 -9.67
C ILE A 266 -23.87 -14.77 -10.68
N VAL A 267 -24.08 -16.08 -10.57
CA VAL A 267 -23.49 -17.08 -11.48
C VAL A 267 -23.91 -16.81 -12.92
N GLN A 268 -25.19 -16.53 -13.16
CA GLN A 268 -25.68 -16.18 -14.49
C GLN A 268 -25.01 -14.92 -15.01
N ALA A 269 -24.95 -13.85 -14.20
CA ALA A 269 -24.33 -12.58 -14.60
C ALA A 269 -22.83 -12.71 -14.89
N LEU A 270 -22.09 -13.48 -14.09
CA LEU A 270 -20.66 -13.73 -14.30
C LEU A 270 -20.41 -14.61 -15.52
N THR A 271 -21.31 -15.57 -15.81
CA THR A 271 -21.21 -16.47 -16.97
C THR A 271 -21.54 -15.72 -18.27
N ASP A 272 -22.53 -14.84 -18.25
CA ASP A 272 -22.93 -14.05 -19.41
C ASP A 272 -21.96 -12.90 -19.74
N ALA A 273 -21.11 -12.54 -18.78
CA ALA A 273 -20.11 -11.49 -18.96
C ALA A 273 -19.03 -11.90 -19.95
N ARG A 274 -18.63 -10.97 -20.79
CA ARG A 274 -17.48 -11.14 -21.69
C ARG A 274 -16.16 -11.14 -20.91
N LYS A 275 -16.05 -10.25 -19.90
CA LYS A 275 -14.89 -10.07 -19.03
C LYS A 275 -15.37 -9.94 -17.57
N PRO A 276 -15.58 -11.03 -16.84
CA PRO A 276 -15.88 -10.94 -15.40
C PRO A 276 -14.63 -10.65 -14.58
N LEU A 277 -14.76 -9.84 -13.52
CA LEU A 277 -13.67 -9.48 -12.60
C LEU A 277 -13.99 -9.89 -11.18
N ILE A 278 -13.04 -10.56 -10.53
CA ILE A 278 -13.09 -10.90 -9.11
C ILE A 278 -12.11 -10.01 -8.35
N ILE A 279 -12.57 -9.36 -7.27
CA ILE A 279 -11.74 -8.49 -6.43
C ILE A 279 -11.82 -8.96 -4.99
N THR A 280 -10.68 -9.05 -4.33
CA THR A 280 -10.57 -9.34 -2.89
C THR A 280 -9.28 -8.72 -2.34
N GLY A 281 -8.92 -9.01 -1.08
CA GLY A 281 -7.69 -8.49 -0.49
C GLY A 281 -7.41 -9.05 0.90
N SER A 282 -6.35 -8.53 1.53
CA SER A 282 -5.92 -8.97 2.86
C SER A 282 -6.63 -8.26 4.01
N ASN A 283 -7.37 -7.17 3.73
CA ASN A 283 -7.90 -6.29 4.79
C ASN A 283 -9.09 -6.90 5.56
N ALA A 284 -9.82 -7.85 4.95
CA ALA A 284 -10.85 -8.61 5.68
C ALA A 284 -10.27 -9.51 6.77
N GLY A 285 -8.97 -9.78 6.77
CA GLY A 285 -8.31 -10.63 7.75
C GLY A 285 -8.58 -12.12 7.58
N SER A 286 -9.00 -12.57 6.39
CA SER A 286 -9.41 -13.96 6.13
C SER A 286 -8.73 -14.56 4.91
N ASP A 287 -8.03 -15.64 5.10
CA ASP A 287 -7.47 -16.47 4.03
C ASP A 287 -8.57 -17.13 3.21
N ALA A 288 -9.67 -17.52 3.87
CA ALA A 288 -10.81 -18.18 3.24
C ALA A 288 -11.51 -17.29 2.19
N ILE A 289 -11.59 -15.97 2.42
CA ILE A 289 -12.13 -15.04 1.41
C ILE A 289 -11.25 -15.00 0.16
N ILE A 290 -9.92 -14.97 0.33
CA ILE A 290 -8.97 -14.98 -0.77
C ILE A 290 -9.06 -16.31 -1.54
N ALA A 291 -9.13 -17.42 -0.83
CA ALA A 291 -9.31 -18.76 -1.38
C ALA A 291 -10.65 -18.89 -2.17
N ALA A 292 -11.75 -18.39 -1.61
CA ALA A 292 -13.04 -18.36 -2.27
C ALA A 292 -13.01 -17.54 -3.57
N ALA A 293 -12.40 -16.36 -3.55
CA ALA A 293 -12.22 -15.52 -4.74
C ALA A 293 -11.39 -16.23 -5.82
N ALA A 294 -10.31 -16.89 -5.43
CA ALA A 294 -9.48 -17.68 -6.34
C ALA A 294 -10.27 -18.85 -6.96
N ASN A 295 -11.10 -19.54 -6.16
CA ASN A 295 -11.97 -20.61 -6.64
C ASN A 295 -13.01 -20.11 -7.66
N VAL A 296 -13.65 -18.97 -7.40
CA VAL A 296 -14.57 -18.34 -8.36
C VAL A 296 -13.88 -18.02 -9.68
N ALA A 297 -12.68 -17.41 -9.61
CA ALA A 297 -11.90 -17.07 -10.79
C ALA A 297 -11.47 -18.33 -11.57
N LYS A 298 -11.02 -19.37 -10.88
CA LYS A 298 -10.69 -20.68 -11.49
C LYS A 298 -11.88 -21.32 -12.16
N ALA A 299 -13.06 -21.35 -11.51
CA ALA A 299 -14.28 -21.94 -12.07
C ALA A 299 -14.72 -21.20 -13.36
N LEU A 300 -14.67 -19.87 -13.37
CA LEU A 300 -14.95 -19.07 -14.56
C LEU A 300 -13.95 -19.35 -15.69
N LYS A 301 -12.65 -19.43 -15.38
CA LYS A 301 -11.61 -19.77 -16.35
C LYS A 301 -11.82 -21.17 -16.94
N ALA A 302 -12.18 -22.17 -16.13
CA ALA A 302 -12.47 -23.53 -16.59
C ALA A 302 -13.65 -23.57 -17.58
N ARG A 303 -14.57 -22.58 -17.49
CA ARG A 303 -15.67 -22.40 -18.45
C ARG A 303 -15.28 -21.61 -19.71
N GLY A 304 -14.03 -21.19 -19.83
CA GLY A 304 -13.51 -20.43 -20.96
C GLY A 304 -13.73 -18.91 -20.90
N SER A 305 -14.12 -18.37 -19.74
CA SER A 305 -14.29 -16.93 -19.56
C SER A 305 -12.94 -16.18 -19.57
N ASP A 306 -12.92 -14.97 -20.12
CA ASP A 306 -11.80 -14.02 -20.02
C ASP A 306 -11.84 -13.31 -18.65
N VAL A 307 -11.73 -14.12 -17.59
CA VAL A 307 -11.84 -13.66 -16.19
C VAL A 307 -10.57 -12.99 -15.72
N GLY A 308 -10.74 -11.91 -14.94
CA GLY A 308 -9.65 -11.28 -14.19
C GLY A 308 -9.79 -11.48 -12.69
N ILE A 309 -8.66 -11.47 -11.99
CA ILE A 309 -8.61 -11.39 -10.52
C ILE A 309 -7.65 -10.30 -10.08
N THR A 310 -8.04 -9.49 -9.08
CA THR A 310 -7.15 -8.48 -8.50
C THR A 310 -7.31 -8.41 -6.99
N PHE A 311 -6.28 -7.93 -6.33
CA PHE A 311 -6.18 -7.90 -4.88
C PHE A 311 -5.99 -6.48 -4.34
N VAL A 312 -6.23 -6.30 -3.04
CA VAL A 312 -5.80 -5.13 -2.26
C VAL A 312 -4.95 -5.63 -1.11
N ALA A 313 -3.69 -5.23 -1.07
CA ALA A 313 -2.81 -5.53 0.06
C ALA A 313 -2.79 -4.37 1.07
N SER A 314 -2.39 -4.66 2.29
CA SER A 314 -2.43 -3.74 3.43
C SER A 314 -1.52 -2.51 3.30
N ALA A 315 -0.32 -2.68 2.73
CA ALA A 315 0.68 -1.62 2.60
C ALA A 315 1.24 -1.51 1.17
N ALA A 316 1.93 -0.40 0.90
CA ALA A 316 2.39 -0.03 -0.44
C ALA A 316 3.34 -1.05 -1.09
N ASN A 317 4.15 -1.73 -0.32
CA ASN A 317 5.12 -2.71 -0.80
C ASN A 317 4.91 -4.13 -0.22
N SER A 318 3.68 -4.45 0.23
CA SER A 318 3.38 -5.77 0.80
C SER A 318 3.72 -6.92 -0.16
N ILE A 319 3.37 -6.79 -1.44
CA ILE A 319 3.68 -7.81 -2.46
C ILE A 319 5.19 -7.90 -2.69
N GLY A 320 5.88 -6.77 -2.77
CA GLY A 320 7.34 -6.75 -2.94
C GLY A 320 8.07 -7.41 -1.78
N LEU A 321 7.66 -7.12 -0.55
CA LEU A 321 8.22 -7.75 0.64
C LEU A 321 7.98 -9.27 0.64
N SER A 322 6.78 -9.72 0.27
CA SER A 322 6.49 -11.15 0.13
C SER A 322 7.32 -11.83 -0.95
N MET A 323 7.72 -11.10 -2.01
CA MET A 323 8.64 -11.63 -3.03
C MET A 323 10.07 -11.76 -2.51
N ILE A 324 10.52 -10.94 -1.56
CA ILE A 324 11.81 -11.09 -0.87
C ILE A 324 11.76 -12.29 0.05
N GLY A 325 10.63 -12.49 0.75
CA GLY A 325 10.45 -13.53 1.76
C GLY A 325 11.19 -13.23 3.06
N GLY A 326 11.05 -14.11 4.03
CA GLY A 326 11.65 -14.00 5.36
C GLY A 326 10.78 -14.62 6.43
N GLY A 327 11.27 -14.65 7.68
CA GLY A 327 10.48 -15.08 8.83
C GLY A 327 9.35 -14.10 9.17
N THR A 328 8.37 -14.54 9.94
CA THR A 328 7.27 -13.70 10.42
C THR A 328 7.68 -12.84 11.61
N LEU A 329 6.96 -11.75 11.88
CA LEU A 329 7.18 -10.95 13.09
C LEU A 329 6.93 -11.78 14.37
N ASP A 330 5.93 -12.67 14.35
CA ASP A 330 5.67 -13.55 15.50
C ASP A 330 6.89 -14.42 15.84
N ALA A 331 7.54 -15.01 14.84
CA ALA A 331 8.75 -15.80 15.01
C ALA A 331 9.94 -14.94 15.50
N ALA A 332 10.07 -13.71 15.00
CA ALA A 332 11.08 -12.77 15.49
C ALA A 332 10.89 -12.44 16.97
N LEU A 333 9.66 -12.08 17.36
CA LEU A 333 9.33 -11.72 18.74
C LEU A 333 9.50 -12.92 19.70
N GLU A 334 9.11 -14.12 19.25
CA GLU A 334 9.32 -15.34 20.04
C GLU A 334 10.82 -15.65 20.22
N LEU A 335 11.61 -15.54 19.15
CA LEU A 335 13.06 -15.73 19.22
C LEU A 335 13.71 -14.76 20.22
N LEU A 336 13.34 -13.47 20.16
CA LEU A 336 13.84 -12.45 21.08
C LEU A 336 13.40 -12.72 22.53
N ALA A 337 12.12 -13.01 22.76
CA ALA A 337 11.57 -13.28 24.09
C ALA A 337 12.23 -14.49 24.77
N ASN A 338 12.65 -15.49 24.00
CA ASN A 338 13.34 -16.69 24.47
C ASN A 338 14.87 -16.51 24.57
N GLY A 339 15.40 -15.32 24.28
CA GLY A 339 16.84 -15.03 24.31
C GLY A 339 17.64 -15.71 23.20
N GLY A 340 16.98 -16.13 22.13
CA GLY A 340 17.62 -16.73 20.95
C GLY A 340 18.34 -15.72 20.04
N ALA A 341 18.14 -14.42 20.27
CA ALA A 341 18.92 -13.33 19.74
C ALA A 341 18.96 -12.20 20.80
N ASP A 342 20.10 -11.51 20.88
CA ASP A 342 20.35 -10.46 21.87
C ASP A 342 20.39 -9.05 21.24
N SER A 343 20.37 -8.97 19.92
CA SER A 343 20.38 -7.72 19.17
C SER A 343 19.36 -7.75 18.04
N ALA A 344 18.69 -6.62 17.81
CA ALA A 344 17.72 -6.47 16.73
C ALA A 344 17.88 -5.14 15.98
N ILE A 345 17.71 -5.17 14.66
CA ILE A 345 17.60 -3.99 13.80
C ILE A 345 16.16 -3.93 13.31
N VAL A 346 15.44 -2.87 13.65
CA VAL A 346 14.07 -2.62 13.16
C VAL A 346 14.12 -1.46 12.15
N MET A 347 13.66 -1.74 10.94
CA MET A 347 13.75 -0.80 9.84
C MET A 347 12.37 -0.37 9.35
N GLU A 348 12.11 0.94 9.42
CA GLU A 348 10.89 1.59 8.91
C GLU A 348 9.58 0.87 9.33
N ASN A 349 9.48 0.45 10.59
CA ASN A 349 8.36 -0.37 11.05
C ASN A 349 7.93 0.00 12.48
N ASP A 350 6.63 0.12 12.68
CA ASP A 350 6.03 0.21 14.01
C ASP A 350 5.48 -1.16 14.43
N LEU A 351 6.24 -1.90 15.21
CA LEU A 351 5.90 -3.26 15.62
C LEU A 351 4.57 -3.36 16.38
N TYR A 352 4.19 -2.29 17.10
CA TYR A 352 2.92 -2.23 17.82
C TYR A 352 1.68 -2.19 16.94
N ARG A 353 1.86 -1.93 15.64
CA ARG A 353 0.77 -2.05 14.64
C ARG A 353 0.57 -3.48 14.16
N HIS A 354 1.64 -4.28 14.17
CA HIS A 354 1.69 -5.61 13.57
C HIS A 354 1.66 -6.76 14.59
N ALA A 355 1.85 -6.45 15.89
CA ALA A 355 1.79 -7.44 16.96
C ALA A 355 1.15 -6.87 18.24
N PRO A 356 0.55 -7.70 19.10
CA PRO A 356 0.04 -7.28 20.41
C PRO A 356 1.13 -6.62 21.27
N GLU A 357 0.78 -5.52 21.93
CA GLU A 357 1.70 -4.72 22.73
C GLU A 357 2.48 -5.55 23.75
N ALA A 358 1.81 -6.44 24.50
CA ALA A 358 2.45 -7.29 25.48
C ALA A 358 3.52 -8.23 24.90
N LYS A 359 3.31 -8.73 23.65
CA LYS A 359 4.30 -9.57 22.97
C LYS A 359 5.53 -8.74 22.55
N VAL A 360 5.30 -7.54 22.01
CA VAL A 360 6.39 -6.62 21.62
C VAL A 360 7.20 -6.24 22.87
N ASP A 361 6.54 -5.84 23.94
CA ASP A 361 7.21 -5.45 25.18
C ASP A 361 8.00 -6.59 25.81
N ALA A 362 7.44 -7.80 25.84
CA ALA A 362 8.14 -8.97 26.38
C ALA A 362 9.40 -9.32 25.57
N ALA A 363 9.32 -9.23 24.24
CA ALA A 363 10.45 -9.47 23.36
C ALA A 363 11.55 -8.41 23.53
N LEU A 364 11.16 -7.13 23.49
CA LEU A 364 12.11 -6.01 23.60
C LEU A 364 12.76 -5.90 24.99
N ALA A 365 12.10 -6.38 26.04
CA ALA A 365 12.69 -6.44 27.38
C ALA A 365 13.88 -7.41 27.49
N LYS A 366 14.03 -8.33 26.54
CA LYS A 366 15.16 -9.30 26.48
C LYS A 366 16.28 -8.88 25.54
N VAL A 367 16.02 -7.92 24.65
CA VAL A 367 17.00 -7.41 23.71
C VAL A 367 18.00 -6.51 24.42
N GLN A 368 19.28 -6.83 24.31
CA GLN A 368 20.34 -6.00 24.89
C GLN A 368 20.58 -4.73 24.07
N ASN A 369 20.52 -4.86 22.73
CA ASN A 369 20.75 -3.76 21.82
C ASN A 369 19.68 -3.71 20.73
N LEU A 370 18.94 -2.61 20.68
CA LEU A 370 17.92 -2.33 19.68
C LEU A 370 18.38 -1.17 18.82
N LEU A 371 18.60 -1.42 17.54
CA LEU A 371 18.87 -0.40 16.52
C LEU A 371 17.57 -0.12 15.76
N VAL A 372 17.18 1.15 15.68
CA VAL A 372 15.97 1.57 14.94
C VAL A 372 16.36 2.49 13.80
N VAL A 373 15.96 2.13 12.58
CA VAL A 373 16.18 2.90 11.37
C VAL A 373 14.82 3.34 10.84
N ASP A 374 14.45 4.59 11.02
CA ASP A 374 13.13 5.07 10.57
C ASP A 374 13.14 6.57 10.23
N HIS A 375 12.27 6.94 9.32
CA HIS A 375 12.02 8.33 8.96
C HIS A 375 10.91 9.00 9.80
N GLN A 376 10.28 8.25 10.71
CA GLN A 376 9.27 8.74 11.63
C GLN A 376 9.65 8.44 13.08
N ARG A 377 9.22 9.30 14.00
CA ARG A 377 9.28 8.98 15.42
C ARG A 377 8.23 7.92 15.72
N THR A 378 8.68 6.73 16.12
CA THR A 378 7.83 5.62 16.52
C THR A 378 8.06 5.28 17.98
N ARG A 379 7.08 4.62 18.63
CA ARG A 379 7.15 4.23 20.04
C ARG A 379 8.33 3.32 20.36
N ILE A 380 8.74 2.49 19.40
CA ILE A 380 9.88 1.58 19.56
C ILE A 380 11.20 2.33 19.81
N MET A 381 11.33 3.57 19.32
CA MET A 381 12.54 4.38 19.52
C MET A 381 12.79 4.71 20.98
N ASP A 382 11.77 4.69 21.83
CA ASP A 382 11.94 4.94 23.28
C ASP A 382 12.68 3.78 23.98
N LYS A 383 12.79 2.63 23.31
CA LYS A 383 13.53 1.44 23.78
C LYS A 383 14.83 1.20 23.02
N ALA A 384 15.15 2.06 22.06
CA ALA A 384 16.32 1.89 21.20
C ALA A 384 17.64 2.21 21.92
N SER A 385 18.69 1.48 21.58
CA SER A 385 20.08 1.79 21.94
C SER A 385 20.71 2.80 20.97
N LEU A 386 20.29 2.71 19.69
CA LEU A 386 20.76 3.59 18.61
C LEU A 386 19.61 3.87 17.64
N ILE A 387 19.45 5.13 17.26
CA ILE A 387 18.50 5.57 16.24
C ILE A 387 19.26 6.09 15.04
N LEU A 388 18.97 5.57 13.85
CA LEU A 388 19.49 6.02 12.57
C LEU A 388 18.34 6.67 11.78
N PRO A 389 18.45 7.95 11.42
CA PRO A 389 17.38 8.65 10.72
C PRO A 389 17.34 8.24 9.25
N ALA A 390 16.22 7.63 8.84
CA ALA A 390 16.00 7.27 7.45
C ALA A 390 15.45 8.45 6.64
N ALA A 391 15.77 8.47 5.35
CA ALA A 391 15.15 9.35 4.38
C ALA A 391 13.74 8.87 4.03
N SER A 392 12.79 9.78 3.86
CA SER A 392 11.46 9.47 3.36
C SER A 392 11.46 9.32 1.83
N PHE A 393 10.33 8.88 1.24
CA PHE A 393 10.19 8.75 -0.22
C PHE A 393 10.48 10.03 -1.00
N ALA A 394 10.33 11.21 -0.37
CA ALA A 394 10.62 12.49 -1.00
C ALA A 394 12.11 12.85 -0.94
N GLU A 395 12.88 12.16 -0.12
CA GLU A 395 14.29 12.40 0.18
C GLU A 395 15.19 11.26 -0.32
N SER A 396 14.60 10.27 -0.99
CA SER A 396 15.28 9.03 -1.42
C SER A 396 14.75 8.51 -2.76
N ASP A 397 15.46 7.54 -3.32
CA ASP A 397 15.06 6.73 -4.46
C ASP A 397 14.79 5.29 -4.01
N GLY A 398 13.92 4.58 -4.74
CA GLY A 398 13.64 3.18 -4.45
C GLY A 398 12.55 2.57 -5.33
N THR A 399 12.33 1.28 -5.16
CA THR A 399 11.34 0.50 -5.92
C THR A 399 10.28 -0.09 -5.01
N LEU A 400 9.01 0.05 -5.43
CA LEU A 400 7.86 -0.60 -4.80
C LEU A 400 7.18 -1.55 -5.78
N VAL A 401 6.50 -2.56 -5.25
CA VAL A 401 5.71 -3.51 -6.04
C VAL A 401 4.25 -3.40 -5.64
N ASN A 402 3.40 -3.03 -6.60
CA ASN A 402 1.98 -2.86 -6.37
C ASN A 402 1.21 -4.21 -6.30
N GLN A 403 -0.12 -4.14 -6.11
CA GLN A 403 -1.00 -5.31 -5.96
C GLN A 403 -1.06 -6.24 -7.18
N GLU A 404 -0.65 -5.78 -8.36
CA GLU A 404 -0.60 -6.61 -9.58
C GLU A 404 0.81 -7.19 -9.85
N GLY A 405 1.74 -7.01 -8.90
CA GLY A 405 3.13 -7.45 -9.08
C GLY A 405 3.95 -6.54 -10.00
N ARG A 406 3.58 -5.27 -10.12
CA ARG A 406 4.27 -4.28 -10.94
C ARG A 406 5.32 -3.52 -10.13
N ALA A 407 6.59 -3.64 -10.52
CA ALA A 407 7.68 -2.83 -9.99
C ALA A 407 7.62 -1.41 -10.56
N GLN A 408 7.68 -0.42 -9.69
CA GLN A 408 7.64 1.00 -10.04
C GLN A 408 8.68 1.76 -9.22
N ARG A 409 9.41 2.70 -9.88
CA ARG A 409 10.46 3.48 -9.25
C ARG A 409 9.96 4.84 -8.79
N PHE A 410 10.32 5.24 -7.56
CA PHE A 410 10.21 6.62 -7.08
C PHE A 410 11.60 7.26 -6.99
N PHE A 411 11.65 8.58 -7.11
CA PHE A 411 12.88 9.35 -7.18
C PHE A 411 12.91 10.47 -6.15
N GLN A 412 14.07 10.76 -5.63
CA GLN A 412 14.33 11.85 -4.69
C GLN A 412 13.76 13.17 -5.22
N VAL A 413 12.96 13.84 -4.42
CA VAL A 413 12.41 15.17 -4.73
C VAL A 413 13.38 16.25 -4.34
N TYR A 414 14.02 16.13 -3.17
CA TYR A 414 15.00 17.07 -2.66
C TYR A 414 15.97 16.39 -1.71
N ASP A 415 17.13 17.04 -1.55
CA ASP A 415 18.11 16.68 -0.52
C ASP A 415 17.94 17.60 0.69
N PRO A 416 17.51 17.09 1.85
CA PRO A 416 17.33 17.91 3.05
C PRO A 416 18.66 18.48 3.57
N ALA A 417 19.79 17.80 3.37
CA ALA A 417 21.10 18.27 3.79
C ALA A 417 21.55 19.51 3.02
N TYR A 418 21.00 19.77 1.83
CA TYR A 418 21.24 20.98 1.08
C TYR A 418 20.70 22.25 1.80
N TYR A 419 19.55 22.12 2.48
CA TYR A 419 18.94 23.22 3.20
C TYR A 419 19.42 23.33 4.64
N ASP A 420 19.75 22.21 5.27
CA ASP A 420 20.24 22.12 6.64
C ASP A 420 21.40 21.13 6.70
N THR A 421 22.63 21.64 6.69
CA THR A 421 23.85 20.83 6.70
C THR A 421 24.04 20.02 7.99
N THR A 422 23.23 20.23 9.00
CA THR A 422 23.27 19.46 10.24
C THR A 422 22.46 18.16 10.15
N VAL A 423 21.64 18.01 9.11
CA VAL A 423 20.85 16.80 8.86
C VAL A 423 21.77 15.68 8.36
N ALA A 424 21.60 14.50 8.95
CA ALA A 424 22.32 13.28 8.56
C ALA A 424 21.34 12.13 8.33
N MET A 425 20.33 12.37 7.48
CA MET A 425 19.39 11.33 7.01
C MET A 425 19.95 10.67 5.75
N LEU A 426 19.90 9.35 5.72
CA LEU A 426 20.26 8.55 4.55
C LEU A 426 19.15 7.56 4.24
N GLU A 427 19.12 7.05 3.03
CA GLU A 427 18.27 5.93 2.66
C GLU A 427 18.59 4.73 3.57
N SER A 428 17.56 3.98 3.96
CA SER A 428 17.76 2.83 4.87
C SER A 428 18.76 1.81 4.31
N TRP A 429 18.75 1.57 2.99
CA TRP A 429 19.72 0.68 2.37
C TRP A 429 21.18 1.18 2.51
N ARG A 430 21.40 2.52 2.47
CA ARG A 430 22.75 3.09 2.66
C ARG A 430 23.24 2.89 4.09
N TRP A 431 22.35 3.08 5.08
CA TRP A 431 22.68 2.77 6.46
C TRP A 431 23.09 1.31 6.63
N MET A 432 22.29 0.38 6.07
CA MET A 432 22.56 -1.06 6.19
C MET A 432 23.84 -1.48 5.49
N HIS A 433 24.08 -1.01 4.27
CA HIS A 433 25.30 -1.33 3.53
C HIS A 433 26.57 -0.70 4.15
N SER A 434 26.48 0.54 4.60
CA SER A 434 27.60 1.21 5.30
C SER A 434 27.94 0.45 6.60
N LEU A 435 26.93 0.01 7.33
CA LEU A 435 27.12 -0.80 8.53
C LEU A 435 27.74 -2.17 8.22
N HIS A 436 27.25 -2.84 7.17
CA HIS A 436 27.83 -4.11 6.70
C HIS A 436 29.32 -3.95 6.32
N SER A 437 29.64 -2.90 5.59
CA SER A 437 31.01 -2.59 5.19
C SER A 437 31.91 -2.29 6.41
N THR A 438 31.40 -1.53 7.39
CA THR A 438 32.13 -1.21 8.62
C THR A 438 32.38 -2.44 9.50
N LEU A 439 31.35 -3.32 9.62
CA LEU A 439 31.48 -4.58 10.36
C LEU A 439 32.56 -5.49 9.81
N ASN A 440 32.62 -5.60 8.48
CA ASN A 440 33.51 -6.53 7.79
C ASN A 440 34.84 -5.89 7.36
N SER A 441 35.10 -4.63 7.74
CA SER A 441 36.27 -3.85 7.32
C SER A 441 36.44 -3.85 5.79
N ARG A 442 35.33 -3.81 5.06
CA ARG A 442 35.27 -3.78 3.58
C ARG A 442 35.08 -2.35 3.09
N HIS A 443 35.45 -2.12 1.84
CA HIS A 443 35.12 -0.89 1.16
C HIS A 443 33.62 -0.84 0.85
N VAL A 444 33.01 0.36 0.91
CA VAL A 444 31.62 0.59 0.48
C VAL A 444 31.57 0.51 -1.05
N ASP A 445 30.97 -0.51 -1.59
CA ASP A 445 30.85 -0.77 -3.04
C ASP A 445 29.47 -0.40 -3.61
N TRP A 446 28.40 -0.44 -2.81
CA TRP A 446 27.10 0.09 -3.24
C TRP A 446 27.07 1.61 -3.01
N THR A 447 27.55 2.35 -3.97
CA THR A 447 27.58 3.83 -3.91
C THR A 447 26.38 4.47 -4.60
N GLN A 448 25.63 3.67 -5.37
CA GLN A 448 24.41 4.07 -6.09
C GLN A 448 23.32 3.02 -5.93
N LEU A 449 22.08 3.44 -6.09
CA LEU A 449 20.92 2.54 -6.02
C LEU A 449 21.00 1.38 -7.04
N ASP A 450 21.53 1.66 -8.24
CA ASP A 450 21.69 0.64 -9.29
C ASP A 450 22.54 -0.53 -8.80
N HIS A 451 23.61 -0.30 -8.01
CA HIS A 451 24.44 -1.36 -7.45
C HIS A 451 23.65 -2.26 -6.48
N VAL A 452 22.76 -1.66 -5.68
CA VAL A 452 21.86 -2.43 -4.79
C VAL A 452 20.87 -3.25 -5.60
N ILE A 453 20.33 -2.68 -6.67
CA ILE A 453 19.38 -3.36 -7.56
C ILE A 453 20.06 -4.57 -8.21
N GLU A 454 21.28 -4.41 -8.73
CA GLU A 454 22.06 -5.49 -9.32
C GLU A 454 22.32 -6.61 -8.31
N ALA A 455 22.76 -6.26 -7.10
CA ALA A 455 22.98 -7.24 -6.02
C ALA A 455 21.65 -7.92 -5.59
N CYS A 456 20.56 -7.17 -5.51
CA CYS A 456 19.23 -7.70 -5.19
C CYS A 456 18.76 -8.74 -6.22
N VAL A 457 18.92 -8.42 -7.49
CA VAL A 457 18.49 -9.29 -8.59
C VAL A 457 19.39 -10.52 -8.72
N GLU A 458 20.69 -10.41 -8.45
CA GLU A 458 21.59 -11.54 -8.39
C GLU A 458 21.21 -12.52 -7.28
N ALA A 459 20.90 -12.02 -6.08
CA ALA A 459 20.50 -12.84 -4.94
C ALA A 459 19.04 -13.36 -5.04
N LEU A 460 18.15 -12.60 -5.68
CA LEU A 460 16.71 -12.85 -5.77
C LEU A 460 16.23 -12.71 -7.24
N PRO A 461 16.49 -13.72 -8.10
CA PRO A 461 16.18 -13.64 -9.55
C PRO A 461 14.71 -13.34 -9.89
N GLN A 462 13.77 -13.64 -8.98
CA GLN A 462 12.35 -13.31 -9.13
C GLN A 462 12.08 -11.81 -9.16
N LEU A 463 13.04 -10.98 -8.74
CA LEU A 463 12.96 -9.51 -8.75
C LEU A 463 13.64 -8.86 -9.97
N LYS A 464 14.07 -9.66 -10.94
CA LYS A 464 14.87 -9.16 -12.07
C LYS A 464 14.21 -8.00 -12.85
N GLY A 465 12.89 -7.90 -12.87
CA GLY A 465 12.17 -6.78 -13.48
C GLY A 465 12.43 -5.42 -12.85
N MET A 466 13.04 -5.38 -11.64
CA MET A 466 13.45 -4.10 -11.02
C MET A 466 14.43 -3.31 -11.88
N VAL A 467 15.31 -3.98 -12.61
CA VAL A 467 16.32 -3.33 -13.47
C VAL A 467 15.65 -2.50 -14.58
N GLU A 468 14.52 -3.02 -15.08
CA GLU A 468 13.78 -2.41 -16.19
C GLU A 468 12.70 -1.41 -15.71
N ALA A 469 12.45 -1.31 -14.39
CA ALA A 469 11.42 -0.43 -13.84
C ALA A 469 11.68 1.05 -14.11
N ALA A 470 12.94 1.43 -14.29
CA ALA A 470 13.36 2.76 -14.73
C ALA A 470 14.75 2.70 -15.37
N PRO A 471 15.12 3.66 -16.24
CA PRO A 471 16.49 3.80 -16.68
C PRO A 471 17.45 3.98 -15.51
N ASN A 472 18.66 3.46 -15.61
CA ASN A 472 19.69 3.59 -14.57
C ASN A 472 20.21 5.03 -14.44
N ALA A 473 20.96 5.33 -13.38
CA ALA A 473 21.50 6.65 -13.09
C ALA A 473 22.48 7.16 -14.16
N SER A 474 23.09 6.27 -14.92
CA SER A 474 24.03 6.60 -16.01
C SER A 474 23.33 6.91 -17.33
N PHE A 475 22.01 6.69 -17.46
CA PHE A 475 21.28 6.97 -18.67
C PHE A 475 21.36 8.45 -19.04
N ARG A 476 21.68 8.71 -20.32
CA ARG A 476 21.83 10.07 -20.88
C ARG A 476 21.18 10.17 -22.25
N ILE A 477 20.59 11.33 -22.54
CA ILE A 477 20.21 11.71 -23.88
C ILE A 477 21.22 12.75 -24.37
N ARG A 478 21.91 12.45 -25.44
CA ARG A 478 22.97 13.32 -26.01
C ARG A 478 23.97 13.81 -24.96
N GLY A 479 24.36 12.92 -24.04
CA GLY A 479 25.33 13.20 -22.99
C GLY A 479 24.80 13.96 -21.75
N GLN A 480 23.49 14.24 -21.69
CA GLN A 480 22.88 14.97 -20.58
C GLN A 480 21.87 14.11 -19.84
N LYS A 481 21.73 14.36 -18.54
CA LYS A 481 20.65 13.82 -17.71
C LYS A 481 19.29 14.32 -18.22
N LEU A 482 18.24 13.51 -18.02
CA LEU A 482 16.88 13.90 -18.32
C LEU A 482 16.44 15.07 -17.42
N ALA A 483 15.88 16.12 -18.01
CA ALA A 483 15.26 17.16 -17.22
C ALA A 483 13.98 16.63 -16.54
N ARG A 484 13.81 16.93 -15.26
CA ARG A 484 12.54 16.68 -14.55
C ARG A 484 11.44 17.52 -15.20
N SER A 485 10.20 17.05 -15.10
CA SER A 485 9.04 17.78 -15.64
C SER A 485 8.95 19.16 -14.98
N PRO A 486 8.86 20.24 -15.77
CA PRO A 486 8.70 21.58 -15.22
C PRO A 486 7.33 21.72 -14.58
N HIS A 487 7.24 22.56 -13.53
CA HIS A 487 5.97 22.88 -12.90
C HIS A 487 4.95 23.50 -13.86
N ARG A 488 5.43 24.27 -14.83
CA ARG A 488 4.61 24.87 -15.89
C ARG A 488 5.04 24.33 -17.24
N SER A 489 4.06 23.84 -17.99
CA SER A 489 4.31 23.23 -19.30
C SER A 489 4.90 24.23 -20.31
N SER A 490 4.65 25.52 -20.18
CA SER A 490 5.15 26.53 -21.13
C SER A 490 6.46 27.18 -20.72
N GLY A 491 6.87 27.13 -19.46
CA GLY A 491 8.03 27.85 -18.93
C GLY A 491 8.00 29.37 -19.14
N ARG A 492 6.89 29.91 -19.65
CA ARG A 492 6.76 31.28 -20.16
C ARG A 492 7.12 32.35 -19.12
N THR A 493 6.78 32.09 -17.85
CA THR A 493 7.08 33.04 -16.77
C THR A 493 8.57 33.08 -16.48
N ALA A 494 9.23 31.94 -16.46
CA ALA A 494 10.65 31.83 -16.21
C ALA A 494 11.49 32.39 -17.40
N MET A 495 11.04 32.21 -18.63
CA MET A 495 11.72 32.78 -19.80
C MET A 495 11.72 34.32 -19.85
N ARG A 496 10.75 34.96 -19.21
CA ARG A 496 10.63 36.43 -19.16
C ARG A 496 11.24 37.05 -17.92
N ALA A 497 11.48 36.28 -16.89
CA ALA A 497 12.18 36.73 -15.70
C ALA A 497 13.69 36.58 -15.92
N ASN A 498 14.33 37.57 -16.51
CA ASN A 498 15.78 37.60 -16.68
C ASN A 498 16.56 37.60 -15.34
N ILE A 499 15.95 37.25 -14.27
CA ILE A 499 16.49 37.39 -12.95
C ILE A 499 16.27 36.08 -12.24
N SER A 500 17.25 35.70 -11.45
CA SER A 500 17.20 34.58 -10.55
C SER A 500 16.21 34.83 -9.41
N VAL A 501 14.92 34.86 -9.72
CA VAL A 501 13.87 34.54 -8.77
C VAL A 501 13.84 33.04 -8.47
N HIS A 502 14.93 32.38 -8.78
CA HIS A 502 15.08 30.96 -8.73
C HIS A 502 15.50 30.53 -7.34
N GLU A 503 14.82 29.54 -6.86
CA GLU A 503 15.30 28.75 -5.74
C GLU A 503 16.71 28.23 -6.06
N PRO A 504 17.62 28.15 -5.08
CA PRO A 504 18.95 27.61 -5.29
C PRO A 504 18.86 26.20 -5.92
N ARG A 505 19.73 25.90 -6.87
CA ARG A 505 19.79 24.57 -7.48
C ARG A 505 20.46 23.61 -6.52
N GLN A 506 19.78 22.55 -6.20
CA GLN A 506 20.37 21.45 -5.47
C GLN A 506 21.40 20.69 -6.32
N PRO A 507 22.36 20.01 -5.69
CA PRO A 507 23.26 19.11 -6.39
C PRO A 507 22.44 18.02 -7.09
N GLN A 508 22.97 17.51 -8.19
CA GLN A 508 22.32 16.42 -8.91
C GLN A 508 22.38 15.15 -8.07
N ASP A 509 21.24 14.50 -7.93
CA ASP A 509 21.15 13.19 -7.33
C ASP A 509 22.00 12.17 -8.11
N LYS A 510 22.75 11.33 -7.40
CA LYS A 510 23.64 10.32 -7.98
C LYS A 510 22.85 9.08 -8.45
N ASP A 511 21.73 8.81 -7.82
CA ASP A 511 20.94 7.58 -7.99
C ASP A 511 19.93 7.68 -9.14
N THR A 512 19.77 8.88 -9.73
CA THR A 512 18.77 9.09 -10.78
C THR A 512 19.38 9.60 -12.08
N MET A 513 18.75 9.23 -13.19
CA MET A 513 18.99 9.81 -14.52
C MET A 513 18.45 11.23 -14.67
N PHE A 514 17.70 11.76 -13.68
CA PHE A 514 17.11 13.09 -13.75
C PHE A 514 18.06 14.19 -13.28
N ALA A 515 18.02 15.33 -13.97
CA ALA A 515 18.57 16.58 -13.49
C ALA A 515 17.46 17.38 -12.80
N PHE A 516 17.78 18.08 -11.71
CA PHE A 516 16.89 19.07 -11.15
C PHE A 516 16.60 20.14 -12.18
N SER A 517 15.33 20.36 -12.49
CA SER A 517 14.88 21.44 -13.36
C SER A 517 14.01 22.39 -12.56
N MET A 518 14.39 23.64 -12.57
CA MET A 518 13.55 24.73 -12.12
C MET A 518 12.46 25.00 -13.15
N GLU A 519 11.49 25.85 -12.82
CA GLU A 519 10.55 26.38 -13.81
C GLU A 519 11.31 26.98 -15.00
N GLY A 520 11.15 26.39 -16.15
CA GLY A 520 11.93 26.75 -17.31
C GLY A 520 13.37 26.25 -17.25
N ASN A 521 13.78 25.59 -18.26
CA ASN A 521 15.08 24.97 -18.34
C ASN A 521 16.10 26.02 -18.79
N ASN A 522 17.01 26.41 -17.93
CA ASN A 522 18.12 27.33 -18.24
C ASN A 522 19.31 26.62 -18.90
N ASN A 523 19.18 25.38 -19.29
CA ASN A 523 20.22 24.69 -20.03
C ASN A 523 20.19 25.14 -21.48
N PRO A 524 21.23 25.76 -22.06
CA PRO A 524 21.25 26.16 -23.46
C PRO A 524 21.12 24.99 -24.44
N LEU A 525 21.30 23.78 -23.98
CA LEU A 525 21.05 22.55 -24.76
C LEU A 525 19.69 21.89 -24.44
N ALA A 526 18.91 22.53 -23.62
CA ALA A 526 17.62 21.99 -23.14
C ALA A 526 16.64 21.66 -24.23
N GLU A 527 16.52 22.49 -25.23
CA GLU A 527 15.66 22.25 -26.40
C GLU A 527 16.02 20.95 -27.15
N ARG A 528 17.27 20.52 -27.02
CA ARG A 528 17.80 19.31 -27.68
C ARG A 528 17.77 18.08 -26.79
N ASN A 529 17.73 18.27 -25.46
CA ASN A 529 17.90 17.20 -24.48
C ASN A 529 16.70 17.05 -23.56
N GLN A 530 15.79 18.00 -23.57
CA GLN A 530 14.49 17.80 -22.93
C GLN A 530 13.79 16.65 -23.62
N VAL A 531 13.16 15.85 -22.82
CA VAL A 531 12.20 14.91 -23.28
C VAL A 531 11.10 15.73 -23.96
N PRO A 532 10.95 15.71 -25.31
CA PRO A 532 10.12 16.66 -26.06
C PRO A 532 8.66 16.66 -25.61
N PHE A 533 8.22 15.58 -25.02
CA PHE A 533 6.87 15.40 -24.49
C PHE A 533 6.68 16.02 -23.10
N ALA A 534 7.72 16.56 -22.48
CA ALA A 534 7.58 17.30 -21.24
C ALA A 534 6.99 18.70 -21.44
N TRP A 535 6.77 19.12 -22.68
CA TRP A 535 6.25 20.41 -23.03
C TRP A 535 5.00 20.31 -23.91
N ALA A 536 3.94 21.02 -23.53
CA ALA A 536 2.70 21.12 -24.30
C ALA A 536 2.50 22.57 -24.77
N PRO A 537 2.66 22.87 -26.05
CA PRO A 537 2.56 24.22 -26.56
C PRO A 537 1.19 24.85 -26.27
N GLY A 538 1.21 26.08 -25.74
CA GLY A 538 -0.01 26.85 -25.45
C GLY A 538 -0.78 26.40 -24.21
N TRP A 539 -0.35 25.32 -23.56
CA TRP A 539 -0.98 24.80 -22.36
C TRP A 539 -0.07 25.01 -21.15
N ASN A 540 -0.65 25.48 -20.07
CA ASN A 540 0.08 25.87 -18.87
C ASN A 540 -0.56 25.38 -17.57
N SER A 541 -1.35 24.31 -17.64
CA SER A 541 -1.95 23.67 -16.48
C SER A 541 -1.66 22.17 -16.45
N PRO A 542 -1.63 21.54 -15.30
CA PRO A 542 -1.51 20.08 -15.18
C PRO A 542 -2.63 19.33 -15.91
N GLN A 543 -3.83 19.88 -15.95
CA GLN A 543 -4.96 19.28 -16.66
C GLN A 543 -4.76 19.31 -18.18
N ALA A 544 -4.32 20.43 -18.73
CA ALA A 544 -4.01 20.54 -20.15
C ALA A 544 -2.84 19.63 -20.54
N TRP A 545 -1.83 19.51 -19.68
CA TRP A 545 -0.72 18.59 -19.84
C TRP A 545 -1.18 17.13 -19.90
N ASN A 546 -2.00 16.70 -18.96
CA ASN A 546 -2.55 15.35 -18.94
C ASN A 546 -3.40 15.05 -20.18
N LYS A 547 -4.20 16.03 -20.62
CA LYS A 547 -5.02 15.92 -21.83
C LYS A 547 -4.14 15.75 -23.07
N PHE A 548 -3.08 16.54 -23.22
CA PHE A 548 -2.13 16.40 -24.31
C PHE A 548 -1.53 14.99 -24.35
N GLN A 549 -1.10 14.46 -23.22
CA GLN A 549 -0.53 13.13 -23.15
C GLN A 549 -1.53 12.02 -23.51
N SER A 550 -2.78 12.17 -23.09
CA SER A 550 -3.83 11.17 -23.31
C SER A 550 -4.38 11.18 -24.74
N GLU A 551 -4.66 12.37 -25.29
CA GLU A 551 -5.42 12.52 -26.53
C GLU A 551 -4.55 12.72 -27.77
N VAL A 552 -3.45 13.44 -27.62
CA VAL A 552 -2.59 13.80 -28.76
C VAL A 552 -1.51 12.75 -29.01
N GLY A 553 -1.39 11.77 -28.12
CA GLY A 553 -0.44 10.68 -28.30
C GLY A 553 0.99 11.09 -28.08
N GLY A 554 1.24 12.00 -27.15
CA GLY A 554 2.58 12.31 -26.68
C GLY A 554 3.34 11.04 -26.31
N SER A 555 4.66 11.13 -26.25
CA SER A 555 5.55 10.00 -25.98
C SER A 555 5.31 9.34 -24.63
N LEU A 556 4.66 10.05 -23.71
CA LEU A 556 4.20 9.52 -22.40
C LEU A 556 2.73 9.09 -22.40
N ARG A 557 2.12 8.84 -23.55
CA ARG A 557 0.73 8.41 -23.63
C ARG A 557 0.41 7.24 -22.71
N HIS A 558 1.38 6.36 -22.49
CA HIS A 558 1.28 5.24 -21.57
C HIS A 558 1.88 5.51 -20.20
N GLY A 559 2.44 6.70 -19.97
CA GLY A 559 3.09 7.10 -18.71
C GLY A 559 4.39 6.36 -18.45
N ASP A 560 4.75 6.23 -17.16
CA ASP A 560 5.79 5.31 -16.67
C ASP A 560 5.09 4.05 -16.18
N PRO A 561 4.88 3.04 -17.01
CA PRO A 561 4.05 1.90 -16.64
C PRO A 561 4.70 1.04 -15.55
N GLY A 562 6.01 1.19 -15.29
CA GLY A 562 6.76 0.22 -14.51
C GLY A 562 6.83 -1.13 -15.23
N VAL A 563 7.29 -2.15 -14.54
CA VAL A 563 7.46 -3.50 -15.11
C VAL A 563 6.69 -4.50 -14.28
N ARG A 564 5.79 -5.26 -14.91
CA ARG A 564 5.12 -6.37 -14.27
C ARG A 564 6.13 -7.50 -14.07
N MET A 565 6.37 -7.90 -12.83
CA MET A 565 7.30 -8.97 -12.47
C MET A 565 6.61 -10.32 -12.26
N ILE A 566 5.29 -10.29 -12.10
CA ILE A 566 4.47 -11.48 -11.91
C ILE A 566 3.54 -11.61 -13.10
N GLU A 567 3.73 -12.66 -13.86
CA GLU A 567 2.82 -13.05 -14.93
C GLU A 567 2.04 -14.29 -14.47
N ALA A 568 0.79 -14.38 -14.89
CA ALA A 568 -0.03 -15.53 -14.60
C ALA A 568 0.56 -16.78 -15.27
N GLY A 569 0.85 -17.81 -14.48
CA GLY A 569 1.33 -19.10 -14.97
C GLY A 569 0.24 -19.90 -15.71
N GLU A 570 0.53 -21.17 -15.99
CA GLU A 570 -0.37 -22.05 -16.76
C GLU A 570 -1.67 -22.45 -16.05
N GLY A 571 -1.83 -22.13 -14.77
CA GLY A 571 -3.02 -22.47 -13.99
C GLY A 571 -2.94 -23.84 -13.34
N THR A 572 -1.97 -24.02 -12.46
CA THR A 572 -1.68 -25.28 -11.75
C THR A 572 -2.38 -25.39 -10.38
N LEU A 573 -3.05 -24.33 -9.92
CA LEU A 573 -3.72 -24.35 -8.62
C LEU A 573 -4.94 -25.28 -8.64
N ASP A 574 -5.05 -26.11 -7.61
CA ASP A 574 -6.28 -26.83 -7.30
C ASP A 574 -7.32 -25.92 -6.63
N TYR A 575 -8.56 -26.41 -6.53
CA TYR A 575 -9.55 -25.71 -5.72
C TYR A 575 -9.17 -25.76 -4.24
N PHE A 576 -9.22 -24.60 -3.58
CA PHE A 576 -9.06 -24.53 -2.13
C PHE A 576 -10.28 -25.14 -1.46
N SER A 577 -10.06 -25.97 -0.43
CA SER A 577 -11.11 -26.74 0.24
C SER A 577 -11.42 -26.27 1.68
N ASP A 578 -10.64 -25.38 2.23
CA ASP A 578 -10.73 -24.95 3.62
C ASP A 578 -11.89 -23.94 3.80
N ILE A 579 -13.12 -24.45 3.79
CA ILE A 579 -14.34 -23.68 3.97
C ILE A 579 -14.53 -23.44 5.48
N PRO A 580 -14.65 -22.18 5.93
CA PRO A 580 -14.88 -21.90 7.34
C PRO A 580 -16.27 -22.38 7.79
N ALA A 581 -16.43 -22.64 9.09
CA ALA A 581 -17.72 -22.87 9.69
C ALA A 581 -18.59 -21.60 9.56
N ALA A 582 -19.93 -21.78 9.50
CA ALA A 582 -20.84 -20.65 9.53
C ALA A 582 -20.65 -19.86 10.85
N PHE A 583 -20.76 -18.55 10.75
CA PHE A 583 -20.66 -17.70 11.92
C PHE A 583 -21.84 -17.94 12.86
N ILE A 584 -21.53 -18.11 14.15
CA ILE A 584 -22.51 -18.24 15.21
C ILE A 584 -22.35 -17.03 16.13
N ALA A 585 -23.39 -16.22 16.24
CA ALA A 585 -23.40 -15.08 17.13
C ALA A 585 -23.28 -15.54 18.60
N SER A 586 -22.39 -14.90 19.35
CA SER A 586 -22.22 -15.11 20.79
C SER A 586 -22.56 -13.81 21.53
N THR A 587 -23.04 -13.94 22.75
CA THR A 587 -23.32 -12.80 23.63
C THR A 587 -22.19 -12.53 24.63
N THR A 588 -21.19 -13.42 24.68
CA THR A 588 -20.06 -13.34 25.59
C THR A 588 -18.72 -13.11 24.91
N GLU A 589 -18.62 -13.56 23.67
CA GLU A 589 -17.44 -13.39 22.84
C GLU A 589 -17.85 -12.76 21.52
N TRP A 590 -17.32 -11.58 21.26
CA TRP A 590 -17.64 -10.81 20.06
C TRP A 590 -16.50 -10.88 19.07
N ARG A 591 -16.81 -11.07 17.81
CA ARG A 591 -15.76 -11.07 16.78
C ARG A 591 -15.56 -9.68 16.18
N VAL A 592 -14.31 -9.26 16.03
CA VAL A 592 -13.98 -7.98 15.38
C VAL A 592 -14.34 -8.03 13.91
N ALA A 593 -15.25 -7.15 13.49
CA ALA A 593 -15.52 -6.83 12.09
C ALA A 593 -14.59 -5.65 11.67
N PRO A 594 -13.77 -5.79 10.61
CA PRO A 594 -12.82 -4.77 10.23
C PRO A 594 -13.52 -3.60 9.51
N TYR A 595 -13.29 -2.40 10.01
CA TYR A 595 -13.63 -1.13 9.34
C TYR A 595 -12.33 -0.40 9.01
N TYR A 596 -12.30 0.23 7.86
CA TYR A 596 -11.19 1.08 7.46
C TYR A 596 -11.70 2.47 7.07
N HIS A 597 -10.87 3.47 7.24
CA HIS A 597 -11.13 4.84 6.83
C HIS A 597 -10.04 5.34 5.90
N LEU A 598 -10.43 5.86 4.74
CA LEU A 598 -9.50 6.51 3.81
C LEU A 598 -8.67 7.58 4.52
N PHE A 599 -9.29 8.26 5.47
CA PHE A 599 -8.65 9.27 6.33
C PHE A 599 -8.42 8.67 7.72
N GLY A 600 -7.21 8.16 7.97
CA GLY A 600 -6.76 7.76 9.30
C GLY A 600 -6.34 6.30 9.49
N SER A 601 -6.80 5.34 8.68
CA SER A 601 -6.39 3.95 8.87
C SER A 601 -4.96 3.66 8.40
N GLU A 602 -4.42 4.44 7.47
CA GLU A 602 -3.06 4.28 6.98
C GLU A 602 -2.08 5.05 7.87
N GLU A 603 -0.96 4.40 8.22
CA GLU A 603 0.01 4.80 9.23
C GLU A 603 0.62 6.18 8.99
N MET A 604 1.12 6.41 7.80
CA MET A 604 1.85 7.64 7.50
C MET A 604 0.91 8.83 7.29
N SER A 605 -0.14 8.65 6.52
CA SER A 605 -1.07 9.73 6.19
C SER A 605 -1.84 10.26 7.40
N GLN A 606 -2.10 9.43 8.42
CA GLN A 606 -2.76 9.88 9.65
C GLN A 606 -1.96 10.97 10.39
N ARG A 607 -0.66 11.11 10.14
CA ARG A 607 0.20 12.17 10.68
C ARG A 607 0.06 13.51 9.94
N ALA A 608 -0.61 13.53 8.79
CA ALA A 608 -0.86 14.76 8.04
C ALA A 608 -2.04 15.54 8.65
N SER A 609 -1.83 16.80 8.98
CA SER A 609 -2.85 17.66 9.63
C SER A 609 -4.14 17.78 8.81
N VAL A 610 -4.05 17.79 7.49
CA VAL A 610 -5.20 17.82 6.58
C VAL A 610 -6.02 16.53 6.66
N ILE A 611 -5.36 15.37 6.80
CA ILE A 611 -6.02 14.08 6.99
C ILE A 611 -6.67 14.03 8.38
N GLN A 612 -5.98 14.50 9.42
CA GLN A 612 -6.51 14.55 10.79
C GLN A 612 -7.82 15.31 10.91
N GLN A 613 -8.00 16.39 10.11
CA GLN A 613 -9.25 17.16 10.08
C GLN A 613 -10.46 16.36 9.56
N ARG A 614 -10.22 15.28 8.81
CA ARG A 614 -11.26 14.41 8.24
C ARG A 614 -11.29 13.02 8.89
N MET A 615 -10.30 12.71 9.73
CA MET A 615 -10.20 11.46 10.43
C MET A 615 -11.31 11.38 11.49
N PRO A 616 -12.11 10.30 11.51
CA PRO A 616 -13.08 10.12 12.59
C PRO A 616 -12.36 9.86 13.92
N GLN A 617 -13.00 10.25 15.02
CA GLN A 617 -12.56 9.80 16.33
C GLN A 617 -12.75 8.28 16.43
N PRO A 618 -11.86 7.56 17.13
CA PRO A 618 -12.02 6.13 17.40
C PRO A 618 -13.40 5.82 18.00
N TYR A 619 -14.00 4.71 17.60
CA TYR A 619 -15.32 4.28 18.04
C TYR A 619 -15.42 2.75 17.98
N VAL A 620 -16.45 2.20 18.58
CA VAL A 620 -16.88 0.82 18.37
C VAL A 620 -18.26 0.80 17.73
N MET A 621 -18.42 0.02 16.66
CA MET A 621 -19.71 -0.19 16.00
C MET A 621 -20.38 -1.41 16.58
N VAL A 622 -21.68 -1.29 16.89
CA VAL A 622 -22.48 -2.37 17.48
C VAL A 622 -23.82 -2.46 16.76
N ASN A 623 -24.36 -3.67 16.61
CA ASN A 623 -25.72 -3.85 16.13
C ASN A 623 -26.73 -3.31 17.17
N PRO A 624 -27.82 -2.62 16.78
CA PRO A 624 -28.81 -2.09 17.71
C PRO A 624 -29.42 -3.13 18.65
N ALA A 625 -29.64 -4.36 18.20
CA ALA A 625 -30.17 -5.42 19.05
C ALA A 625 -29.15 -5.84 20.15
N ASP A 626 -27.88 -5.91 19.79
CA ASP A 626 -26.79 -6.18 20.74
C ASP A 626 -26.61 -5.02 21.72
N ALA A 627 -26.68 -3.78 21.24
CA ALA A 627 -26.62 -2.59 22.09
C ALA A 627 -27.75 -2.59 23.13
N ALA A 628 -28.97 -2.97 22.74
CA ALA A 628 -30.11 -3.09 23.64
C ALA A 628 -29.87 -4.18 24.73
N GLN A 629 -29.26 -5.31 24.37
CA GLN A 629 -28.89 -6.36 25.33
C GLN A 629 -27.82 -5.89 26.32
N LEU A 630 -26.86 -5.09 25.84
CA LEU A 630 -25.80 -4.50 26.67
C LEU A 630 -26.27 -3.30 27.50
N GLY A 631 -27.50 -2.80 27.27
CA GLY A 631 -28.01 -1.61 27.95
C GLY A 631 -27.35 -0.32 27.52
N VAL A 632 -26.73 -0.27 26.33
CA VAL A 632 -25.98 0.89 25.82
C VAL A 632 -26.68 1.56 24.65
N ASN A 633 -26.43 2.84 24.46
CA ASN A 633 -26.98 3.64 23.37
C ASN A 633 -25.85 4.23 22.52
N ALA A 634 -26.20 4.82 21.36
CA ALA A 634 -25.25 5.61 20.59
C ALA A 634 -24.61 6.71 21.45
N GLY A 635 -23.29 6.76 21.46
CA GLY A 635 -22.48 7.67 22.28
C GLY A 635 -22.15 7.18 23.70
N SER A 636 -22.75 6.08 24.19
CA SER A 636 -22.31 5.43 25.44
C SER A 636 -20.85 5.03 25.33
N GLN A 637 -20.08 5.21 26.41
CA GLN A 637 -18.72 4.66 26.49
C GLN A 637 -18.80 3.19 26.88
N VAL A 638 -18.12 2.34 26.15
CA VAL A 638 -17.97 0.92 26.48
C VAL A 638 -16.51 0.55 26.65
N GLU A 639 -16.26 -0.32 27.60
CA GLU A 639 -14.96 -0.90 27.89
C GLU A 639 -14.96 -2.37 27.48
N PHE A 640 -13.88 -2.80 26.85
CA PHE A 640 -13.70 -4.19 26.42
C PHE A 640 -12.22 -4.53 26.29
N THR A 641 -11.92 -5.82 26.32
CA THR A 641 -10.57 -6.35 26.09
C THR A 641 -10.51 -6.97 24.69
N CYS A 642 -9.49 -6.60 23.93
CA CYS A 642 -9.25 -7.12 22.59
C CYS A 642 -7.74 -7.22 22.33
N GLY A 643 -7.26 -8.38 21.87
CA GLY A 643 -5.84 -8.60 21.60
C GLY A 643 -4.93 -8.37 22.82
N GLY A 644 -5.45 -8.60 24.03
CA GLY A 644 -4.73 -8.42 25.30
C GLY A 644 -4.62 -6.96 25.77
N GLN A 645 -5.32 -6.02 25.13
CA GLN A 645 -5.39 -4.62 25.57
C GLN A 645 -6.82 -4.23 25.93
N THR A 646 -6.98 -3.37 26.91
CA THR A 646 -8.28 -2.80 27.28
C THR A 646 -8.51 -1.51 26.52
N LEU A 647 -9.65 -1.44 25.83
CA LEU A 647 -10.08 -0.26 25.06
C LEU A 647 -11.35 0.32 25.67
N SER A 648 -11.46 1.65 25.68
CA SER A 648 -12.67 2.38 26.05
C SER A 648 -13.06 3.32 24.93
N LEU A 649 -14.18 3.03 24.28
CA LEU A 649 -14.59 3.70 23.04
C LEU A 649 -16.10 4.08 23.07
N PRO A 650 -16.49 5.17 22.39
CA PRO A 650 -17.89 5.52 22.22
C PRO A 650 -18.57 4.57 21.20
N VAL A 651 -19.80 4.18 21.53
CA VAL A 651 -20.63 3.31 20.69
C VAL A 651 -21.19 4.09 19.49
N ARG A 652 -21.12 3.46 18.32
CA ARG A 652 -21.95 3.78 17.14
C ARG A 652 -22.80 2.59 16.79
N LEU A 653 -23.96 2.83 16.19
CA LEU A 653 -24.91 1.78 15.83
C LEU A 653 -24.96 1.60 14.31
N SER A 654 -25.01 0.32 13.86
CA SER A 654 -25.30 -0.04 12.47
C SER A 654 -26.25 -1.24 12.42
N ASP A 655 -27.39 -1.05 11.76
CA ASP A 655 -28.35 -2.14 11.49
C ASP A 655 -27.80 -3.18 10.51
N SER A 656 -26.78 -2.80 9.74
CA SER A 656 -26.17 -3.68 8.72
C SER A 656 -25.10 -4.59 9.27
N LEU A 657 -24.51 -4.26 10.42
CA LEU A 657 -23.55 -5.11 11.12
C LEU A 657 -24.29 -6.31 11.74
N SER A 658 -23.79 -7.52 11.51
CA SER A 658 -24.37 -8.73 12.10
C SER A 658 -24.26 -8.74 13.62
N GLN A 659 -25.27 -9.31 14.30
CA GLN A 659 -25.22 -9.54 15.75
C GLN A 659 -24.05 -10.44 16.14
N GLY A 660 -23.52 -10.28 17.34
CA GLY A 660 -22.34 -11.01 17.84
C GLY A 660 -21.02 -10.51 17.26
N GLN A 661 -21.04 -9.38 16.55
CA GLN A 661 -19.85 -8.69 16.05
C GLN A 661 -19.68 -7.29 16.65
N VAL A 662 -18.44 -6.85 16.75
CA VAL A 662 -18.10 -5.46 17.02
C VAL A 662 -17.24 -4.92 15.89
N GLY A 663 -17.65 -3.81 15.30
CA GLY A 663 -16.88 -3.15 14.27
C GLY A 663 -15.81 -2.25 14.86
N LEU A 664 -14.55 -2.46 14.51
CA LEU A 664 -13.44 -1.59 14.93
C LEU A 664 -12.81 -0.88 13.72
N PRO A 665 -12.62 0.44 13.81
CA PRO A 665 -11.95 1.23 12.76
C PRO A 665 -10.43 1.03 12.84
N LEU A 666 -9.97 -0.08 12.27
CA LEU A 666 -8.59 -0.51 12.32
C LEU A 666 -7.64 0.53 11.70
N GLY A 667 -6.48 0.69 12.33
CA GLY A 667 -5.46 1.64 11.95
C GLY A 667 -5.65 3.05 12.49
N LEU A 668 -6.82 3.41 13.04
CA LEU A 668 -6.98 4.68 13.77
C LEU A 668 -6.13 4.69 15.04
N PRO A 669 -5.78 5.88 15.56
CA PRO A 669 -4.99 5.97 16.78
C PRO A 669 -5.59 5.13 17.92
N GLY A 670 -4.77 4.28 18.53
CA GLY A 670 -5.17 3.36 19.60
C GLY A 670 -5.86 2.06 19.14
N ILE A 671 -6.13 1.89 17.86
CA ILE A 671 -6.77 0.68 17.31
C ILE A 671 -5.88 0.06 16.23
N PRO A 672 -4.85 -0.70 16.58
CA PRO A 672 -3.88 -1.21 15.63
C PRO A 672 -4.50 -2.26 14.67
N PRO A 673 -4.00 -2.37 13.44
CA PRO A 673 -4.50 -3.33 12.44
C PRO A 673 -4.41 -4.79 12.87
N VAL A 674 -3.50 -5.13 13.77
CA VAL A 674 -3.34 -6.51 14.28
C VAL A 674 -4.61 -7.04 14.96
N LEU A 675 -5.56 -6.18 15.34
CA LEU A 675 -6.84 -6.59 15.94
C LEU A 675 -7.83 -7.18 14.90
N VAL A 676 -7.48 -7.22 13.62
CA VAL A 676 -8.33 -7.84 12.59
C VAL A 676 -8.60 -9.30 12.93
N GLY A 677 -9.88 -9.69 12.94
CA GLY A 677 -10.31 -11.06 13.26
C GLY A 677 -10.13 -11.48 14.73
N ALA A 678 -9.70 -10.58 15.61
CA ALA A 678 -9.58 -10.85 17.04
C ALA A 678 -10.95 -11.04 17.69
N THR A 679 -10.95 -11.66 18.87
CA THR A 679 -12.12 -11.78 19.76
C THR A 679 -12.12 -10.63 20.75
N VAL A 680 -13.29 -10.05 20.98
CA VAL A 680 -13.54 -9.06 22.02
C VAL A 680 -14.17 -9.75 23.21
N GLU A 681 -13.58 -9.57 24.35
CA GLU A 681 -14.03 -10.09 25.63
C GLU A 681 -14.55 -8.95 26.51
N THR A 682 -15.41 -9.26 27.44
CA THR A 682 -15.86 -8.32 28.51
C THR A 682 -16.43 -6.99 28.01
N LEU A 683 -17.18 -7.01 26.87
CA LEU A 683 -17.83 -5.79 26.38
C LEU A 683 -18.93 -5.33 27.36
N ARG A 684 -18.76 -4.16 27.98
CA ARG A 684 -19.67 -3.60 28.97
C ARG A 684 -19.66 -2.06 28.94
N GLU A 685 -20.71 -1.47 29.48
CA GLU A 685 -20.70 -0.02 29.70
C GLU A 685 -19.55 0.36 30.66
N ALA A 686 -18.80 1.37 30.28
CA ALA A 686 -17.72 1.89 31.13
C ALA A 686 -18.30 2.55 32.38
N VAL A 687 -17.85 2.10 33.56
CA VAL A 687 -18.23 2.75 34.82
C VAL A 687 -17.60 4.12 34.85
N ARG A 688 -18.44 5.15 35.01
CA ARG A 688 -18.01 6.56 35.09
C ARG A 688 -17.15 6.83 36.32
#